data_1b34fc25ee54e7bf5593cc9f37e8f265
#
_entry.id   1b34fc25ee54e7bf5593cc9f37e8f265
#
_cell.length_a   1.000
_cell.length_b   1.000
_cell.length_c   1.000
_cell.angle_alpha   90.00
_cell.angle_beta   90.00
_cell.angle_gamma   90.00
#
_symmetry.space_group_name_H-M   'P 1'
#
loop_
_entity.id
_entity.type
_entity.pdbx_description
1 polymer ?
#
loop_
_entity_poly.entity_id
_entity_poly.type
_entity_poly.pdbx_seq_one_letter_code
_entity_poly.pdbx_strand_id
1 'polypeptide(L)'
;MVDTDYATRWTQQRGTRPVRIANCSGYKADPGYHMHLQASLGDVDFITGDYLAEVNIAENAQAHAEGKHPGWEQTAWNGIEQTIDLLNEKRIKVVINGGAHNPRGLAEKVQELVKSKGYDLKVAFVLGDNLIEEMKDIRERGLPPHLDSDNNEVTIADHDLDLLEKTDKPIVSANAYLGAREIVRGLEEGADIIIAGRVADASPVIGTAWYWHSWKDTDYDELAQALIAGHLIECSGYVTGSNFAGFYEYPLDDLYDISFGIAEVERDGVCVVTKHDGKNGFVTEDTVKCQFLYELQGNIYLNSDVKAILDNAQVKEVSKNRIRIWGIKGAPPPPTTKLAIFYRAGYQSEIVVNATGYGTSEKFELWERMIRFGLKRLGLLEKFDILEFQRIGVPEANPRSQLRSTTYCRIFAEASDPNVNLGLASLLGEFAMQHYSGFHSTSDHRTALPKPYISYYPAIWPQEKLNTSINMLTTRGTEQIKTTPPPRFENLAKRESYETSNPIDLAAFGPTTRARLGDVVLARSGDKGGNANIGFFIPTSLPSSYPESSPLFAECWDWLRTYLTKPKLQEMFGESWDNKFFVERVEFPHIMAVHFVVYGVLGRGVSGSSRLDSFAKGMGDWLRDVEVDVPVRFIEGRQRKAQGGRYAKSADGHKL
;
A
#
# COMPACT_ATOMS: atom_id res chain seq x y z
N MET A 1 -14.26 31.65 13.72
CA MET A 1 -12.84 31.35 13.86
C MET A 1 -12.61 31.24 15.37
N VAL A 2 -12.28 30.05 15.86
CA VAL A 2 -11.82 29.88 17.24
C VAL A 2 -10.43 30.51 17.26
N ASP A 3 -10.22 31.47 18.10
CA ASP A 3 -8.91 32.12 18.33
C ASP A 3 -8.00 31.04 18.96
N THR A 4 -7.22 30.36 18.12
CA THR A 4 -6.39 29.24 18.56
C THR A 4 -5.11 29.84 19.16
N ASP A 5 -5.04 29.88 20.48
CA ASP A 5 -3.80 30.24 21.16
C ASP A 5 -2.77 29.10 21.00
N TYR A 6 -1.99 29.15 19.94
CA TYR A 6 -0.93 28.18 19.65
C TYR A 6 0.13 28.10 20.76
N ALA A 7 0.32 29.16 21.55
CA ALA A 7 1.28 29.15 22.64
C ALA A 7 0.89 28.20 23.78
N THR A 8 -0.41 27.96 23.96
CA THR A 8 -0.92 27.07 25.01
C THR A 8 -1.18 25.62 24.52
N ARG A 9 -0.96 25.32 23.25
CA ARG A 9 -1.26 24.01 22.65
C ARG A 9 -0.71 22.83 23.47
N TRP A 10 0.56 22.88 23.81
CA TRP A 10 1.27 21.79 24.49
C TRP A 10 1.16 21.80 25.99
N THR A 11 0.78 22.93 26.60
CA THR A 11 0.70 23.11 28.07
C THR A 11 -0.71 23.01 28.60
N GLN A 12 -1.74 23.41 27.81
CA GLN A 12 -3.13 23.48 28.29
C GLN A 12 -4.09 22.65 27.46
N GLN A 13 -3.86 22.51 26.13
CA GLN A 13 -4.80 21.81 25.25
C GLN A 13 -4.49 20.31 25.09
N ARG A 14 -3.23 19.91 25.26
CA ARG A 14 -2.80 18.52 25.18
C ARG A 14 -3.62 17.63 26.12
N GLY A 15 -4.21 16.56 25.56
CA GLY A 15 -5.02 15.58 26.30
C GLY A 15 -6.42 16.04 26.70
N THR A 16 -6.83 17.29 26.40
CA THR A 16 -8.15 17.83 26.80
C THR A 16 -9.21 17.72 25.69
N ARG A 17 -8.79 17.48 24.45
CA ARG A 17 -9.62 17.32 23.26
C ARG A 17 -9.02 16.25 22.33
N PRO A 18 -9.73 15.82 21.28
CA PRO A 18 -9.14 14.96 20.25
C PRO A 18 -7.88 15.61 19.66
N VAL A 19 -6.85 14.81 19.41
CA VAL A 19 -5.66 15.24 18.68
C VAL A 19 -5.95 15.27 17.18
N ARG A 20 -5.51 16.30 16.47
CA ARG A 20 -5.62 16.42 15.01
C ARG A 20 -4.28 16.13 14.36
N ILE A 21 -4.22 15.01 13.64
CA ILE A 21 -3.03 14.50 12.99
C ILE A 21 -3.28 14.51 11.48
N ALA A 22 -2.50 15.32 10.75
CA ALA A 22 -2.61 15.42 9.31
C ALA A 22 -1.48 14.64 8.62
N ASN A 23 -1.78 13.87 7.59
CA ASN A 23 -0.75 13.20 6.81
C ASN A 23 -0.30 14.07 5.64
N CYS A 24 0.99 14.08 5.31
CA CYS A 24 1.55 14.86 4.21
C CYS A 24 2.22 14.03 3.11
N SER A 25 2.34 12.72 3.30
CA SER A 25 2.95 11.82 2.32
C SER A 25 2.53 10.37 2.56
N GLY A 26 2.35 9.62 1.49
CA GLY A 26 2.23 8.16 1.48
C GLY A 26 3.21 7.51 0.50
N TYR A 27 4.11 8.31 -0.09
CA TYR A 27 5.12 7.83 -1.03
C TYR A 27 6.25 8.85 -1.23
N LYS A 28 7.47 8.38 -1.50
CA LYS A 28 8.67 9.23 -1.71
C LYS A 28 8.51 10.35 -2.74
N ALA A 29 7.59 10.21 -3.68
CA ALA A 29 7.37 11.19 -4.74
C ALA A 29 6.29 12.24 -4.41
N ASP A 30 5.60 12.11 -3.28
CA ASP A 30 4.67 13.14 -2.85
C ASP A 30 5.41 14.47 -2.63
N PRO A 31 5.02 15.56 -3.29
CA PRO A 31 5.75 16.81 -3.20
C PRO A 31 5.65 17.42 -1.80
N GLY A 32 6.72 18.07 -1.35
CA GLY A 32 6.77 18.80 -0.07
C GLY A 32 5.66 19.82 0.13
N TYR A 33 5.07 20.28 -0.95
CA TYR A 33 3.89 21.13 -0.98
C TYR A 33 2.72 20.60 -0.11
N HIS A 34 2.51 19.28 -0.01
CA HIS A 34 1.43 18.75 0.82
C HIS A 34 1.65 18.98 2.31
N MET A 35 2.89 18.96 2.80
CA MET A 35 3.19 19.36 4.18
C MET A 35 2.80 20.82 4.43
N HIS A 36 3.14 21.71 3.48
CA HIS A 36 2.76 23.11 3.57
C HIS A 36 1.24 23.32 3.55
N LEU A 37 0.51 22.59 2.69
CA LEU A 37 -0.94 22.64 2.68
C LEU A 37 -1.55 22.21 4.02
N GLN A 38 -1.10 21.10 4.60
CA GLN A 38 -1.60 20.62 5.89
C GLN A 38 -1.37 21.64 7.01
N ALA A 39 -0.25 22.34 6.99
CA ALA A 39 0.05 23.38 7.96
C ALA A 39 -0.73 24.70 7.73
N SER A 40 -1.05 25.03 6.47
CA SER A 40 -1.62 26.34 6.11
C SER A 40 -3.14 26.37 6.12
N LEU A 41 -3.82 25.31 5.66
CA LEU A 41 -5.26 25.29 5.40
C LEU A 41 -6.14 25.20 6.65
N GLY A 42 -5.59 24.82 7.78
CA GLY A 42 -6.36 24.70 9.00
C GLY A 42 -5.49 24.50 10.24
N ASP A 43 -6.14 24.18 11.34
CA ASP A 43 -5.45 23.86 12.58
C ASP A 43 -5.24 22.36 12.69
N VAL A 44 -3.97 21.97 12.88
CA VAL A 44 -3.54 20.59 13.14
C VAL A 44 -2.49 20.60 14.26
N ASP A 45 -2.43 19.55 15.05
CA ASP A 45 -1.46 19.43 16.15
C ASP A 45 -0.17 18.80 15.65
N PHE A 46 -0.31 17.78 14.81
CA PHE A 46 0.80 17.06 14.22
C PHE A 46 0.66 16.96 12.70
N ILE A 47 1.81 16.92 12.04
CA ILE A 47 1.91 16.45 10.65
C ILE A 47 2.76 15.19 10.66
N THR A 48 2.21 14.11 10.11
CA THR A 48 2.91 12.85 9.86
C THR A 48 3.14 12.66 8.36
N GLY A 49 4.10 11.81 8.00
CA GLY A 49 4.34 11.46 6.60
C GLY A 49 5.01 10.11 6.51
N ASP A 50 4.45 9.26 5.64
CA ASP A 50 5.04 8.00 5.25
C ASP A 50 5.67 8.13 3.87
N TYR A 51 6.99 8.11 3.81
CA TYR A 51 7.78 8.26 2.59
C TYR A 51 8.34 6.93 2.09
N LEU A 52 8.12 5.84 2.83
CA LEU A 52 8.85 4.58 2.64
C LEU A 52 7.92 3.44 2.21
N ALA A 53 7.99 3.12 0.92
CA ALA A 53 7.50 1.84 0.39
C ALA A 53 8.65 0.82 0.30
N GLU A 54 8.32 -0.46 0.18
CA GLU A 54 9.31 -1.54 0.02
C GLU A 54 10.27 -1.28 -1.15
N VAL A 55 9.77 -0.74 -2.26
CA VAL A 55 10.58 -0.46 -3.47
C VAL A 55 11.65 0.60 -3.23
N ASN A 56 11.29 1.74 -2.64
CA ASN A 56 12.23 2.86 -2.55
C ASN A 56 13.30 2.68 -1.47
N ILE A 57 13.04 1.90 -0.44
CA ILE A 57 14.08 1.51 0.52
C ILE A 57 15.20 0.77 -0.21
N ALA A 58 14.84 -0.21 -1.04
CA ALA A 58 15.81 -1.00 -1.80
C ALA A 58 16.63 -0.14 -2.78
N GLU A 59 15.96 0.70 -3.57
CA GLU A 59 16.62 1.59 -4.55
C GLU A 59 17.57 2.58 -3.88
N ASN A 60 17.13 3.21 -2.81
CA ASN A 60 17.91 4.21 -2.10
C ASN A 60 19.10 3.60 -1.34
N ALA A 61 18.98 2.36 -0.83
CA ALA A 61 20.05 1.68 -0.13
C ALA A 61 21.28 1.52 -0.99
N GLN A 62 21.12 1.02 -2.22
CA GLN A 62 22.23 0.84 -3.14
C GLN A 62 22.84 2.18 -3.54
N ALA A 63 22.02 3.16 -3.90
CA ALA A 63 22.51 4.48 -4.30
C ALA A 63 23.23 5.22 -3.14
N HIS A 64 22.75 5.02 -1.91
CA HIS A 64 23.39 5.59 -0.71
C HIS A 64 24.73 4.92 -0.43
N ALA A 65 24.81 3.60 -0.50
CA ALA A 65 26.05 2.87 -0.31
C ALA A 65 27.13 3.24 -1.36
N GLU A 66 26.69 3.62 -2.57
CA GLU A 66 27.56 4.10 -3.65
C GLU A 66 27.90 5.61 -3.54
N GLY A 67 27.42 6.31 -2.51
CA GLY A 67 27.62 7.76 -2.32
C GLY A 67 26.87 8.63 -3.33
N LYS A 68 25.91 8.09 -4.06
CA LYS A 68 25.11 8.78 -5.09
C LYS A 68 23.81 9.38 -4.57
N HIS A 69 23.42 9.02 -3.35
CA HIS A 69 22.17 9.43 -2.72
C HIS A 69 22.40 9.78 -1.25
N PRO A 70 21.76 10.81 -0.70
CA PRO A 70 22.00 11.24 0.69
C PRO A 70 21.48 10.23 1.74
N GLY A 71 20.67 9.27 1.35
CA GLY A 71 20.07 8.24 2.21
C GLY A 71 18.72 8.64 2.80
N TRP A 72 18.24 9.86 2.60
CA TRP A 72 16.89 10.32 2.99
C TRP A 72 16.07 10.76 1.78
N GLU A 73 14.76 10.88 1.95
CA GLU A 73 13.86 11.31 0.88
C GLU A 73 13.90 12.83 0.68
N GLN A 74 14.20 13.25 -0.53
CA GLN A 74 14.33 14.68 -0.87
C GLN A 74 13.02 15.44 -0.67
N THR A 75 11.87 14.80 -0.94
CA THR A 75 10.55 15.42 -0.76
C THR A 75 10.22 15.67 0.70
N ALA A 76 10.73 14.84 1.62
CA ALA A 76 10.63 15.07 3.06
C ALA A 76 11.39 16.34 3.48
N TRP A 77 12.62 16.51 2.99
CA TRP A 77 13.35 17.75 3.19
C TRP A 77 12.61 18.96 2.62
N ASN A 78 12.15 18.87 1.36
CA ASN A 78 11.42 19.96 0.70
C ASN A 78 10.17 20.36 1.47
N GLY A 79 9.46 19.38 2.07
CA GLY A 79 8.28 19.62 2.90
C GLY A 79 8.61 20.44 4.15
N ILE A 80 9.65 20.03 4.89
CA ILE A 80 10.10 20.75 6.08
C ILE A 80 10.58 22.15 5.71
N GLU A 81 11.42 22.29 4.69
CA GLU A 81 11.99 23.57 4.24
C GLU A 81 10.89 24.58 3.88
N GLN A 82 9.86 24.14 3.14
CA GLN A 82 8.72 24.97 2.74
C GLN A 82 7.80 25.34 3.91
N THR A 83 7.79 24.55 4.98
CA THR A 83 6.77 24.64 6.03
C THR A 83 7.32 25.17 7.36
N ILE A 84 8.64 25.22 7.53
CA ILE A 84 9.29 25.48 8.83
C ILE A 84 8.80 26.74 9.53
N ASP A 85 8.47 27.80 8.77
CA ASP A 85 7.97 29.05 9.33
C ASP A 85 6.58 28.86 9.97
N LEU A 86 5.69 28.12 9.32
CA LEU A 86 4.37 27.77 9.86
C LEU A 86 4.47 26.78 11.04
N LEU A 87 5.42 25.84 11.01
CA LEU A 87 5.65 24.93 12.12
C LEU A 87 6.05 25.70 13.37
N ASN A 88 6.94 26.68 13.24
CA ASN A 88 7.36 27.53 14.33
C ASN A 88 6.22 28.44 14.84
N GLU A 89 5.48 29.10 13.91
CA GLU A 89 4.39 30.02 14.24
C GLU A 89 3.22 29.30 14.92
N LYS A 90 2.75 28.20 14.33
CA LYS A 90 1.58 27.45 14.80
C LYS A 90 1.92 26.38 15.83
N ARG A 91 3.20 26.24 16.20
CA ARG A 91 3.69 25.21 17.14
C ARG A 91 3.24 23.79 16.74
N ILE A 92 3.19 23.49 15.44
CA ILE A 92 2.87 22.17 14.90
C ILE A 92 4.09 21.27 15.05
N LYS A 93 3.91 20.04 15.53
CA LYS A 93 4.98 19.04 15.59
C LYS A 93 4.95 18.15 14.34
N VAL A 94 6.13 17.70 13.91
CA VAL A 94 6.31 16.85 12.72
C VAL A 94 6.94 15.53 13.12
N VAL A 95 6.36 14.42 12.64
CA VAL A 95 6.90 13.06 12.81
C VAL A 95 6.84 12.35 11.47
N ILE A 96 8.00 12.09 10.85
CA ILE A 96 8.07 11.48 9.52
C ILE A 96 9.14 10.39 9.46
N ASN A 97 8.95 9.42 8.56
CA ASN A 97 9.94 8.36 8.28
C ASN A 97 10.83 8.65 7.06
N GLY A 98 10.76 9.87 6.53
CA GLY A 98 11.55 10.30 5.37
C GLY A 98 13.07 10.31 5.56
N GLY A 99 13.56 9.96 6.76
CA GLY A 99 14.97 9.73 7.04
C GLY A 99 15.54 8.50 6.35
N ALA A 100 14.69 7.53 5.99
CA ALA A 100 15.07 6.31 5.29
C ALA A 100 16.34 5.64 5.85
N HIS A 101 17.42 5.59 5.09
CA HIS A 101 18.71 5.00 5.51
C HIS A 101 19.62 5.96 6.28
N ASN A 102 19.28 7.25 6.33
CA ASN A 102 20.10 8.28 6.99
C ASN A 102 19.23 9.31 7.75
N PRO A 103 18.45 8.88 8.74
CA PRO A 103 17.60 9.78 9.53
C PRO A 103 18.43 10.85 10.26
N ARG A 104 19.64 10.50 10.70
CA ARG A 104 20.58 11.44 11.31
C ARG A 104 20.94 12.59 10.36
N GLY A 105 21.33 12.29 9.14
CA GLY A 105 21.75 13.32 8.17
C GLY A 105 20.62 14.29 7.83
N LEU A 106 19.38 13.81 7.68
CA LEU A 106 18.22 14.67 7.48
C LEU A 106 17.95 15.53 8.73
N ALA A 107 18.00 14.94 9.93
CA ALA A 107 17.78 15.67 11.17
C ALA A 107 18.83 16.77 11.40
N GLU A 108 20.11 16.49 11.13
CA GLU A 108 21.20 17.49 11.20
C GLU A 108 20.94 18.64 10.21
N LYS A 109 20.52 18.34 8.98
CA LYS A 109 20.16 19.37 7.98
C LYS A 109 18.96 20.22 8.42
N VAL A 110 17.94 19.61 9.04
CA VAL A 110 16.79 20.33 9.61
C VAL A 110 17.23 21.20 10.78
N GLN A 111 18.12 20.72 11.64
CA GLN A 111 18.66 21.49 12.78
C GLN A 111 19.45 22.71 12.29
N GLU A 112 20.18 22.61 11.17
CA GLU A 112 20.87 23.74 10.56
C GLU A 112 19.87 24.80 10.05
N LEU A 113 18.77 24.36 9.42
CA LEU A 113 17.70 25.26 9.00
C LEU A 113 17.06 25.98 10.20
N VAL A 114 16.70 25.24 11.24
CA VAL A 114 16.14 25.81 12.49
C VAL A 114 17.06 26.87 13.08
N LYS A 115 18.37 26.57 13.20
CA LYS A 115 19.37 27.53 13.69
C LYS A 115 19.50 28.76 12.79
N SER A 116 19.53 28.57 11.47
CA SER A 116 19.66 29.67 10.50
C SER A 116 18.49 30.66 10.55
N LYS A 117 17.29 30.16 10.91
CA LYS A 117 16.07 30.94 11.10
C LYS A 117 15.96 31.57 12.51
N GLY A 118 16.79 31.14 13.46
CA GLY A 118 16.73 31.56 14.85
C GLY A 118 15.52 31.01 15.61
N TYR A 119 14.98 29.87 15.19
CA TYR A 119 13.80 29.24 15.83
C TYR A 119 14.20 28.36 17.00
N ASP A 120 13.30 28.26 17.99
CA ASP A 120 13.43 27.37 19.15
C ASP A 120 12.61 26.09 18.89
N LEU A 121 13.03 25.32 17.87
CA LEU A 121 12.46 24.00 17.56
C LEU A 121 13.49 22.91 17.86
N LYS A 122 13.09 21.90 18.61
CA LYS A 122 13.95 20.76 18.94
C LYS A 122 13.81 19.66 17.91
N VAL A 123 14.93 19.21 17.37
CA VAL A 123 14.99 18.16 16.35
C VAL A 123 15.57 16.88 16.96
N ALA A 124 14.96 15.75 16.60
CA ALA A 124 15.41 14.43 17.00
C ALA A 124 15.33 13.44 15.86
N PHE A 125 16.02 12.31 16.00
CA PHE A 125 15.97 11.21 15.04
C PHE A 125 15.97 9.85 15.71
N VAL A 126 15.31 8.88 15.07
CA VAL A 126 15.19 7.48 15.54
C VAL A 126 16.29 6.65 14.89
N LEU A 127 16.90 5.74 15.65
CA LEU A 127 17.84 4.72 15.17
C LEU A 127 17.48 3.34 15.74
N GLY A 128 17.94 2.29 15.04
CA GLY A 128 17.82 0.91 15.48
C GLY A 128 17.07 0.00 14.51
N ASP A 129 16.58 0.56 13.40
CA ASP A 129 15.93 -0.20 12.31
C ASP A 129 16.91 -0.88 11.38
N ASN A 130 18.10 -0.31 11.15
CA ASN A 130 19.10 -0.83 10.23
C ASN A 130 19.90 -1.98 10.84
N LEU A 131 19.73 -3.17 10.29
CA LEU A 131 20.36 -4.43 10.71
C LEU A 131 21.31 -4.99 9.63
N ILE A 132 21.85 -4.15 8.75
CA ILE A 132 22.73 -4.62 7.67
C ILE A 132 24.02 -5.26 8.21
N GLU A 133 24.53 -4.79 9.35
CA GLU A 133 25.72 -5.36 9.98
C GLU A 133 25.46 -6.76 10.51
N GLU A 134 24.27 -7.02 11.07
CA GLU A 134 23.84 -8.32 11.57
C GLU A 134 23.67 -9.34 10.42
N MET A 135 23.50 -8.86 9.18
CA MET A 135 23.38 -9.71 8.00
C MET A 135 24.75 -10.18 7.46
N LYS A 136 25.86 -9.62 7.91
CA LYS A 136 27.20 -10.04 7.46
C LYS A 136 27.51 -11.51 7.78
N ASP A 137 27.04 -11.99 8.93
CA ASP A 137 27.24 -13.37 9.39
C ASP A 137 26.11 -14.32 8.99
N ILE A 138 25.23 -13.89 8.10
CA ILE A 138 24.02 -14.65 7.72
C ILE A 138 24.39 -16.01 7.09
N ARG A 139 25.56 -16.12 6.46
CA ARG A 139 26.08 -17.37 5.91
C ARG A 139 26.36 -18.43 6.97
N GLU A 140 26.77 -17.98 8.16
CA GLU A 140 27.09 -18.88 9.29
C GLU A 140 25.87 -19.19 10.14
N ARG A 141 24.96 -18.22 10.29
CA ARG A 141 23.80 -18.31 11.19
C ARG A 141 22.52 -18.77 10.49
N GLY A 142 22.47 -18.74 9.16
CA GLY A 142 21.25 -18.90 8.37
C GLY A 142 20.41 -17.62 8.32
N LEU A 143 19.49 -17.55 7.36
CA LEU A 143 18.52 -16.46 7.24
C LEU A 143 17.54 -16.48 8.42
N PRO A 144 17.07 -15.30 8.86
CA PRO A 144 15.88 -15.21 9.72
C PRO A 144 14.69 -15.91 9.06
N PRO A 145 13.74 -16.47 9.84
CA PRO A 145 12.56 -17.11 9.27
C PRO A 145 11.79 -16.17 8.34
N HIS A 146 11.27 -16.71 7.24
CA HIS A 146 10.38 -15.96 6.36
C HIS A 146 9.07 -15.62 7.10
N LEU A 147 8.47 -14.49 6.77
CA LEU A 147 7.25 -13.98 7.40
C LEU A 147 6.08 -14.98 7.36
N ASP A 148 5.98 -15.77 6.30
CA ASP A 148 4.91 -16.74 6.08
C ASP A 148 5.33 -18.19 6.44
N SER A 149 6.53 -18.41 7.01
CA SER A 149 7.07 -19.76 7.27
C SER A 149 6.30 -20.56 8.31
N ASP A 150 5.52 -19.91 9.17
CA ASP A 150 4.69 -20.60 10.17
C ASP A 150 3.39 -21.19 9.59
N ASN A 151 3.06 -20.87 8.35
CA ASN A 151 1.90 -21.40 7.66
C ASN A 151 2.29 -22.48 6.64
N ASN A 152 2.14 -23.75 7.02
CA ASN A 152 2.48 -24.89 6.16
C ASN A 152 1.62 -25.02 4.88
N GLU A 153 0.54 -24.25 4.75
CA GLU A 153 -0.32 -24.20 3.57
C GLU A 153 0.18 -23.17 2.54
N VAL A 154 1.10 -22.28 2.95
CA VAL A 154 1.69 -21.27 2.06
C VAL A 154 2.96 -21.85 1.42
N THR A 155 2.97 -21.89 0.09
CA THR A 155 4.19 -22.17 -0.67
C THR A 155 5.00 -20.87 -0.79
N ILE A 156 6.12 -20.79 -0.09
CA ILE A 156 7.08 -19.71 -0.27
C ILE A 156 7.65 -19.88 -1.67
N ALA A 157 7.62 -18.83 -2.47
CA ALA A 157 8.07 -18.91 -3.85
C ALA A 157 9.55 -19.34 -3.96
N ASP A 158 9.86 -20.19 -4.95
CA ASP A 158 11.21 -20.78 -5.12
C ASP A 158 12.33 -19.74 -5.13
N HIS A 159 12.05 -18.53 -5.65
CA HIS A 159 13.02 -17.45 -5.71
C HIS A 159 13.24 -16.71 -4.36
N ASP A 160 12.30 -16.79 -3.41
CA ASP A 160 12.55 -16.35 -2.04
C ASP A 160 13.48 -17.33 -1.34
N LEU A 161 13.40 -18.62 -1.70
CA LEU A 161 14.33 -19.66 -1.26
C LEU A 161 15.69 -19.52 -1.93
N ASP A 162 15.80 -18.89 -3.10
CA ASP A 162 17.08 -18.65 -3.79
C ASP A 162 18.09 -17.89 -2.91
N LEU A 163 17.62 -16.98 -2.05
CA LEU A 163 18.49 -16.31 -1.09
C LEU A 163 19.00 -17.29 -0.02
N LEU A 164 18.20 -18.28 0.37
CA LEU A 164 18.59 -19.35 1.31
C LEU A 164 19.64 -20.29 0.71
N GLU A 165 19.50 -20.61 -0.57
CA GLU A 165 20.36 -21.58 -1.27
C GLU A 165 21.61 -20.91 -1.87
N LYS A 166 21.50 -19.66 -2.33
CA LYS A 166 22.56 -18.89 -3.00
C LYS A 166 22.99 -17.71 -2.13
N THR A 167 23.63 -18.00 -1.02
CA THR A 167 24.12 -17.00 -0.03
C THR A 167 25.19 -16.03 -0.58
N ASP A 168 25.57 -16.13 -1.84
CA ASP A 168 26.51 -15.24 -2.52
C ASP A 168 25.86 -13.98 -3.10
N LYS A 169 24.50 -13.90 -3.14
CA LYS A 169 23.80 -12.68 -3.59
C LYS A 169 23.99 -11.55 -2.57
N PRO A 170 24.46 -10.35 -2.99
CA PRO A 170 24.74 -9.27 -2.07
C PRO A 170 23.46 -8.71 -1.44
N ILE A 171 23.39 -8.70 -0.11
CA ILE A 171 22.35 -7.97 0.62
C ILE A 171 22.69 -6.48 0.55
N VAL A 172 21.71 -5.66 0.15
CA VAL A 172 21.86 -4.20 -0.02
C VAL A 172 21.27 -3.41 1.12
N SER A 173 20.22 -3.95 1.79
CA SER A 173 19.69 -3.39 3.02
C SER A 173 18.94 -4.44 3.84
N ALA A 174 18.85 -4.20 5.14
CA ALA A 174 18.05 -4.97 6.07
C ALA A 174 17.49 -4.01 7.14
N ASN A 175 16.18 -3.76 7.10
CA ASN A 175 15.54 -2.79 7.99
C ASN A 175 14.37 -3.42 8.73
N ALA A 176 14.41 -3.36 10.06
CA ALA A 176 13.31 -3.77 10.92
C ALA A 176 12.22 -2.69 10.96
N TYR A 177 10.96 -3.12 10.98
CA TYR A 177 9.82 -2.21 11.11
C TYR A 177 9.64 -1.86 12.59
N LEU A 178 10.18 -0.71 13.00
CA LEU A 178 10.05 -0.23 14.38
C LEU A 178 8.63 0.24 14.66
N GLY A 179 8.29 0.31 15.94
CA GLY A 179 7.02 0.87 16.43
C GLY A 179 7.07 2.38 16.68
N ALA A 180 6.27 2.81 17.64
CA ALA A 180 6.08 4.22 18.01
C ALA A 180 6.83 4.65 19.29
N ARG A 181 7.46 3.74 20.04
CA ARG A 181 8.07 3.99 21.37
C ARG A 181 9.14 5.05 21.33
N GLU A 182 10.01 5.02 20.32
CA GLU A 182 11.06 6.01 20.11
C GLU A 182 10.45 7.40 19.83
N ILE A 183 9.36 7.43 19.08
CA ILE A 183 8.61 8.64 18.75
C ILE A 183 8.01 9.24 20.03
N VAL A 184 7.30 8.43 20.81
CA VAL A 184 6.71 8.85 22.09
C VAL A 184 7.79 9.41 23.00
N ARG A 185 8.89 8.67 23.18
CA ARG A 185 10.00 9.11 24.01
C ARG A 185 10.58 10.45 23.53
N GLY A 186 10.77 10.63 22.23
CA GLY A 186 11.26 11.90 21.67
C GLY A 186 10.32 13.08 21.93
N LEU A 187 9.02 12.85 21.81
CA LEU A 187 7.99 13.86 22.12
C LEU A 187 7.98 14.21 23.62
N GLU A 188 8.18 13.24 24.51
CA GLU A 188 8.30 13.44 25.95
C GLU A 188 9.54 14.27 26.31
N GLU A 189 10.66 14.09 25.61
CA GLU A 189 11.87 14.92 25.73
C GLU A 189 11.71 16.32 25.09
N GLY A 190 10.54 16.56 24.50
CA GLY A 190 10.15 17.86 23.95
C GLY A 190 10.55 18.08 22.50
N ALA A 191 10.85 17.02 21.72
CA ALA A 191 11.07 17.17 20.28
C ALA A 191 9.87 17.82 19.59
N ASP A 192 10.14 18.71 18.64
CA ASP A 192 9.16 19.33 17.76
C ASP A 192 9.18 18.68 16.36
N ILE A 193 10.35 18.19 15.94
CA ILE A 193 10.53 17.50 14.65
C ILE A 193 11.26 16.19 14.92
N ILE A 194 10.64 15.07 14.57
CA ILE A 194 11.23 13.74 14.69
C ILE A 194 11.38 13.12 13.29
N ILE A 195 12.61 12.75 12.95
CA ILE A 195 12.96 12.07 11.71
C ILE A 195 13.23 10.61 12.03
N ALA A 196 12.42 9.71 11.50
CA ALA A 196 12.62 8.27 11.62
C ALA A 196 13.21 7.66 10.34
N GLY A 197 13.83 6.48 10.48
CA GLY A 197 14.11 5.54 9.40
C GLY A 197 12.89 4.63 9.17
N ARG A 198 13.09 3.30 9.04
CA ARG A 198 11.99 2.35 8.82
C ARG A 198 11.22 2.11 10.12
N VAL A 199 10.13 2.79 10.27
CA VAL A 199 9.08 2.46 11.23
C VAL A 199 7.88 1.85 10.49
N ALA A 200 7.01 1.10 11.14
CA ALA A 200 5.77 0.65 10.52
C ALA A 200 4.89 1.88 10.18
N ASP A 201 4.22 1.82 9.04
CA ASP A 201 3.63 2.97 8.35
C ASP A 201 2.70 3.83 9.23
N ALA A 202 1.90 3.20 10.09
CA ALA A 202 1.03 3.89 11.02
C ALA A 202 1.72 4.36 12.32
N SER A 203 2.99 3.98 12.58
CA SER A 203 3.66 4.29 13.86
C SER A 203 3.80 5.79 14.15
N PRO A 204 4.00 6.69 13.18
CA PRO A 204 3.97 8.12 13.44
C PRO A 204 2.65 8.59 14.03
N VAL A 205 1.52 8.08 13.55
CA VAL A 205 0.18 8.43 14.05
C VAL A 205 -0.06 7.83 15.44
N ILE A 206 0.31 6.56 15.64
CA ILE A 206 0.23 5.91 16.97
C ILE A 206 1.03 6.73 17.98
N GLY A 207 2.28 7.06 17.67
CA GLY A 207 3.17 7.78 18.58
C GLY A 207 2.68 9.17 18.96
N THR A 208 2.12 9.89 17.99
CA THR A 208 1.58 11.24 18.23
C THR A 208 0.30 11.21 19.07
N ALA A 209 -0.61 10.27 18.82
CA ALA A 209 -1.82 10.09 19.62
C ALA A 209 -1.49 9.60 21.05
N TRP A 210 -0.60 8.62 21.16
CA TRP A 210 -0.12 8.09 22.43
C TRP A 210 0.46 9.21 23.31
N TYR A 211 1.39 10.00 22.77
CA TYR A 211 1.95 11.16 23.47
C TYR A 211 0.88 12.18 23.86
N TRP A 212 -0.03 12.52 22.94
CA TRP A 212 -1.05 13.53 23.20
C TRP A 212 -1.96 13.15 24.37
N HIS A 213 -2.41 11.91 24.43
CA HIS A 213 -3.34 11.42 25.45
C HIS A 213 -2.65 10.85 26.68
N SER A 214 -1.32 10.75 26.67
CA SER A 214 -0.52 10.15 27.76
C SER A 214 -0.97 8.73 28.08
N TRP A 215 -1.24 7.91 27.06
CA TRP A 215 -1.59 6.51 27.23
C TRP A 215 -0.42 5.72 27.82
N LYS A 216 -0.74 4.61 28.47
CA LYS A 216 0.25 3.62 28.89
C LYS A 216 0.60 2.73 27.69
N ASP A 217 1.75 2.12 27.76
CA ASP A 217 2.21 1.14 26.77
C ASP A 217 1.43 -0.21 26.81
N THR A 218 0.45 -0.30 27.70
CA THR A 218 -0.49 -1.43 27.85
C THR A 218 -1.95 -1.05 27.56
N ASP A 219 -2.21 0.17 27.14
CA ASP A 219 -3.55 0.63 26.72
C ASP A 219 -3.79 0.17 25.26
N TYR A 220 -3.86 -1.17 25.09
CA TYR A 220 -3.85 -1.80 23.77
C TYR A 220 -5.05 -1.45 22.90
N ASP A 221 -6.24 -1.24 23.48
CA ASP A 221 -7.43 -0.85 22.73
C ASP A 221 -7.22 0.53 22.07
N GLU A 222 -6.68 1.48 22.82
CA GLU A 222 -6.39 2.84 22.35
C GLU A 222 -5.29 2.82 21.28
N LEU A 223 -4.22 2.05 21.51
CA LEU A 223 -3.12 1.89 20.55
C LEU A 223 -3.60 1.23 19.24
N ALA A 224 -4.48 0.24 19.32
CA ALA A 224 -5.04 -0.43 18.15
C ALA A 224 -5.97 0.49 17.34
N GLN A 225 -6.76 1.31 18.01
CA GLN A 225 -7.60 2.32 17.36
C GLN A 225 -6.72 3.36 16.65
N ALA A 226 -5.64 3.84 17.29
CA ALA A 226 -4.68 4.76 16.68
C ALA A 226 -3.90 4.12 15.54
N LEU A 227 -3.61 2.82 15.59
CA LEU A 227 -3.03 2.07 14.48
C LEU A 227 -3.93 2.16 13.24
N ILE A 228 -5.24 1.95 13.40
CA ILE A 228 -6.19 2.05 12.29
C ILE A 228 -6.36 3.50 11.84
N ALA A 229 -6.35 4.48 12.75
CA ALA A 229 -6.34 5.88 12.36
C ALA A 229 -5.14 6.21 11.45
N GLY A 230 -3.95 5.70 11.78
CA GLY A 230 -2.74 5.81 10.98
C GLY A 230 -2.88 5.13 9.62
N HIS A 231 -3.30 3.87 9.59
CA HIS A 231 -3.56 3.11 8.37
C HIS A 231 -4.53 3.84 7.40
N LEU A 232 -5.53 4.53 7.93
CA LEU A 232 -6.50 5.24 7.11
C LEU A 232 -5.96 6.50 6.44
N ILE A 233 -4.98 7.19 7.05
CA ILE A 233 -4.47 8.46 6.53
C ILE A 233 -3.07 8.36 5.90
N GLU A 234 -2.34 7.25 6.07
CA GLU A 234 -0.94 7.12 5.63
C GLU A 234 -0.75 7.23 4.11
N CYS A 235 -1.70 6.70 3.32
CA CYS A 235 -1.58 6.62 1.87
C CYS A 235 -2.08 7.87 1.14
N SER A 236 -1.49 9.02 1.41
CA SER A 236 -1.75 10.28 0.69
C SER A 236 -3.24 10.63 0.57
N GLY A 237 -3.77 10.70 -0.63
CA GLY A 237 -5.17 11.03 -0.90
C GLY A 237 -6.12 9.83 -0.98
N TYR A 238 -5.71 8.62 -0.59
CA TYR A 238 -6.57 7.44 -0.78
C TYR A 238 -7.88 7.53 -0.01
N VAL A 239 -7.84 7.90 1.26
CA VAL A 239 -9.05 8.05 2.07
C VAL A 239 -9.91 9.25 1.67
N THR A 240 -9.34 10.19 0.92
CA THR A 240 -10.01 11.41 0.44
C THR A 240 -10.44 11.33 -1.02
N GLY A 241 -10.48 10.12 -1.61
CA GLY A 241 -11.12 9.85 -2.89
C GLY A 241 -10.19 9.44 -4.03
N SER A 242 -8.85 9.48 -3.88
CA SER A 242 -7.98 8.89 -4.89
C SER A 242 -7.96 7.35 -4.77
N ASN A 243 -7.73 6.69 -5.90
CA ASN A 243 -7.76 5.22 -6.01
C ASN A 243 -9.03 4.58 -5.39
N PHE A 244 -10.15 5.25 -5.54
CA PHE A 244 -11.45 4.86 -5.02
C PHE A 244 -12.29 4.17 -6.10
N ALA A 245 -12.70 2.94 -5.87
CA ALA A 245 -13.41 2.12 -6.85
C ALA A 245 -14.78 2.67 -7.29
N GLY A 246 -15.36 3.60 -6.54
CA GLY A 246 -16.63 4.29 -6.87
C GLY A 246 -16.46 5.67 -7.51
N PHE A 247 -15.25 6.06 -7.91
CA PHE A 247 -14.90 7.41 -8.36
C PHE A 247 -15.78 7.93 -9.49
N TYR A 248 -16.22 7.06 -10.40
CA TYR A 248 -17.01 7.40 -11.59
C TYR A 248 -18.43 7.92 -11.26
N GLU A 249 -18.89 7.81 -10.04
CA GLU A 249 -20.17 8.40 -9.59
C GLU A 249 -20.03 9.86 -9.10
N TYR A 250 -18.81 10.40 -9.09
CA TYR A 250 -18.51 11.77 -8.66
C TYR A 250 -18.00 12.62 -9.82
N PRO A 251 -18.11 13.96 -9.73
CA PRO A 251 -17.49 14.83 -10.72
C PRO A 251 -15.99 14.63 -10.75
N LEU A 252 -15.40 14.48 -11.95
CA LEU A 252 -13.95 14.30 -12.09
C LEU A 252 -13.16 15.52 -11.55
N ASP A 253 -13.76 16.71 -11.58
CA ASP A 253 -13.17 17.93 -11.04
C ASP A 253 -12.97 17.89 -9.52
N ASP A 254 -13.70 17.05 -8.81
CA ASP A 254 -13.53 16.83 -7.37
C ASP A 254 -12.40 15.82 -7.03
N LEU A 255 -11.78 15.19 -8.05
CA LEU A 255 -10.86 14.05 -7.91
C LEU A 255 -9.40 14.37 -8.25
N TYR A 256 -9.06 15.62 -8.52
CA TYR A 256 -7.66 16.09 -8.63
C TYR A 256 -7.44 17.30 -7.72
N ASP A 257 -6.19 17.66 -7.40
CA ASP A 257 -5.82 18.64 -6.37
C ASP A 257 -6.45 18.31 -5.00
N ILE A 258 -6.40 17.03 -4.64
CA ILE A 258 -7.05 16.45 -3.46
C ILE A 258 -6.26 16.80 -2.18
N SER A 259 -6.97 17.18 -1.12
CA SER A 259 -6.39 17.28 0.22
C SER A 259 -6.12 15.89 0.79
N PHE A 260 -5.01 15.71 1.49
CA PHE A 260 -4.73 14.46 2.21
C PHE A 260 -5.53 14.34 3.51
N GLY A 261 -5.59 13.11 4.04
CA GLY A 261 -6.41 12.79 5.20
C GLY A 261 -5.92 13.41 6.51
N ILE A 262 -6.86 13.66 7.40
CA ILE A 262 -6.66 14.09 8.78
C ILE A 262 -7.39 13.11 9.70
N ALA A 263 -6.72 12.60 10.72
CA ALA A 263 -7.34 11.83 11.79
C ALA A 263 -7.51 12.70 13.04
N GLU A 264 -8.71 12.77 13.56
CA GLU A 264 -9.00 13.32 14.89
C GLU A 264 -9.18 12.15 15.85
N VAL A 265 -8.18 11.92 16.70
CA VAL A 265 -8.14 10.77 17.60
C VAL A 265 -8.58 11.20 18.99
N GLU A 266 -9.63 10.56 19.52
CA GLU A 266 -10.18 10.78 20.85
C GLU A 266 -9.33 10.08 21.92
N ARG A 267 -9.60 10.35 23.19
CA ARG A 267 -8.84 9.80 24.32
C ARG A 267 -8.96 8.27 24.44
N ASP A 268 -10.06 7.69 24.01
CA ASP A 268 -10.30 6.25 23.95
C ASP A 268 -9.80 5.60 22.63
N GLY A 269 -9.05 6.37 21.83
CA GLY A 269 -8.50 5.94 20.57
C GLY A 269 -9.46 6.02 19.39
N VAL A 270 -10.76 6.12 19.59
CA VAL A 270 -11.74 6.28 18.52
C VAL A 270 -11.38 7.47 17.65
N CYS A 271 -11.47 7.33 16.34
CA CYS A 271 -11.08 8.41 15.43
C CYS A 271 -12.20 8.85 14.49
N VAL A 272 -12.12 10.12 14.10
CA VAL A 272 -12.86 10.69 12.99
C VAL A 272 -11.87 11.04 11.88
N VAL A 273 -12.03 10.42 10.71
CA VAL A 273 -11.27 10.79 9.52
C VAL A 273 -11.97 11.93 8.80
N THR A 274 -11.18 12.93 8.42
CA THR A 274 -11.65 14.15 7.76
C THR A 274 -10.56 14.70 6.81
N LYS A 275 -10.80 15.87 6.27
CA LYS A 275 -9.87 16.64 5.43
C LYS A 275 -10.04 18.14 5.66
N HIS A 276 -9.11 18.95 5.19
CA HIS A 276 -9.31 20.41 5.17
C HIS A 276 -10.41 20.82 4.20
N ASP A 277 -11.16 21.84 4.59
CA ASP A 277 -12.07 22.54 3.68
C ASP A 277 -11.29 23.32 2.61
N GLY A 278 -11.95 23.67 1.50
CA GLY A 278 -11.36 24.49 0.44
C GLY A 278 -10.45 23.76 -0.54
N LYS A 279 -10.29 22.45 -0.40
CA LYS A 279 -9.59 21.57 -1.36
C LYS A 279 -10.54 20.47 -1.85
N ASN A 280 -10.27 19.97 -3.06
CA ASN A 280 -10.98 18.84 -3.64
C ASN A 280 -10.81 17.57 -2.81
N GLY A 281 -11.49 16.52 -3.24
CA GLY A 281 -11.60 15.27 -2.52
C GLY A 281 -12.76 15.26 -1.55
N PHE A 282 -13.11 14.08 -1.10
CA PHE A 282 -14.21 13.84 -0.16
C PHE A 282 -13.90 12.63 0.71
N VAL A 283 -14.40 12.65 1.94
CA VAL A 283 -14.34 11.52 2.86
C VAL A 283 -15.74 11.00 3.07
N THR A 284 -15.97 9.74 2.70
CA THR A 284 -17.25 9.05 2.84
C THR A 284 -17.06 7.69 3.50
N GLU A 285 -18.14 7.04 3.92
CA GLU A 285 -18.05 5.68 4.46
C GLU A 285 -17.34 4.75 3.46
N ASP A 286 -17.62 4.88 2.17
CA ASP A 286 -17.06 4.01 1.14
C ASP A 286 -15.58 4.29 0.86
N THR A 287 -15.10 5.55 0.91
CA THR A 287 -13.66 5.85 0.79
C THR A 287 -12.88 5.32 1.99
N VAL A 288 -13.48 5.41 3.19
CA VAL A 288 -12.89 4.85 4.41
C VAL A 288 -12.86 3.32 4.37
N LYS A 289 -13.94 2.65 3.93
CA LYS A 289 -13.95 1.19 3.75
C LYS A 289 -12.90 0.74 2.72
N CYS A 290 -12.75 1.47 1.60
CA CYS A 290 -11.70 1.21 0.62
C CYS A 290 -10.32 1.24 1.25
N GLN A 291 -9.98 2.31 1.98
CA GLN A 291 -8.66 2.42 2.60
C GLN A 291 -8.50 1.43 3.76
N PHE A 292 -9.55 1.18 4.54
CA PHE A 292 -9.52 0.18 5.62
C PHE A 292 -9.16 -1.21 5.10
N LEU A 293 -9.74 -1.62 3.97
CA LEU A 293 -9.50 -2.94 3.37
C LEU A 293 -8.16 -3.03 2.62
N TYR A 294 -7.47 -1.93 2.38
CA TYR A 294 -6.21 -1.90 1.67
C TYR A 294 -5.07 -2.49 2.53
N GLU A 295 -4.26 -3.35 1.93
CA GLU A 295 -3.07 -3.97 2.57
C GLU A 295 -3.34 -4.80 3.86
N LEU A 296 -4.57 -5.17 4.14
CA LEU A 296 -4.86 -6.05 5.27
C LEU A 296 -4.37 -7.47 5.03
N GLN A 297 -3.95 -8.13 6.10
CA GLN A 297 -3.59 -9.55 6.12
C GLN A 297 -4.60 -10.35 6.96
N GLY A 298 -5.89 -10.27 6.63
CA GLY A 298 -6.98 -10.86 7.38
C GLY A 298 -7.52 -9.93 8.47
N ASN A 299 -8.07 -10.49 9.54
CA ASN A 299 -8.74 -9.76 10.62
C ASN A 299 -7.82 -9.25 11.73
N ILE A 300 -6.51 -9.50 11.62
CA ILE A 300 -5.51 -9.00 12.57
C ILE A 300 -4.50 -8.12 11.82
N TYR A 301 -4.37 -6.87 12.26
CA TYR A 301 -3.37 -5.95 11.75
C TYR A 301 -2.23 -5.78 12.76
N LEU A 302 -0.98 -6.02 12.31
CA LEU A 302 0.18 -6.10 13.18
C LEU A 302 0.99 -4.81 13.16
N ASN A 303 1.42 -4.39 14.35
CA ASN A 303 2.43 -3.36 14.57
C ASN A 303 3.36 -3.83 15.68
N SER A 304 4.56 -3.25 15.79
CA SER A 304 5.54 -3.61 16.81
C SER A 304 5.11 -3.24 18.25
N ASP A 305 4.08 -2.41 18.42
CA ASP A 305 3.57 -2.01 19.74
C ASP A 305 2.22 -2.66 20.09
N VAL A 306 1.47 -3.13 19.10
CA VAL A 306 0.09 -3.61 19.31
C VAL A 306 -0.36 -4.52 18.17
N LYS A 307 -1.23 -5.47 18.47
CA LYS A 307 -2.08 -6.17 17.50
C LYS A 307 -3.46 -5.54 17.49
N ALA A 308 -3.95 -5.12 16.33
CA ALA A 308 -5.33 -4.66 16.17
C ALA A 308 -6.21 -5.81 15.67
N ILE A 309 -7.31 -6.07 16.38
CA ILE A 309 -8.33 -7.07 16.06
C ILE A 309 -9.51 -6.33 15.46
N LEU A 310 -9.83 -6.66 14.20
CA LEU A 310 -10.67 -5.85 13.33
C LEU A 310 -12.11 -6.33 13.16
N ASP A 311 -12.47 -7.48 13.74
CA ASP A 311 -13.75 -8.17 13.53
C ASP A 311 -14.99 -7.29 13.76
N ASN A 312 -14.88 -6.34 14.69
CA ASN A 312 -15.98 -5.46 15.08
C ASN A 312 -15.81 -4.02 14.57
N ALA A 313 -14.93 -3.82 13.57
CA ALA A 313 -14.71 -2.50 12.97
C ALA A 313 -16.03 -1.93 12.42
N GLN A 314 -16.31 -0.69 12.77
CA GLN A 314 -17.51 0.03 12.36
C GLN A 314 -17.10 1.38 11.75
N VAL A 315 -17.84 1.80 10.73
CA VAL A 315 -17.61 3.03 9.99
C VAL A 315 -18.93 3.76 9.82
N LYS A 316 -19.01 5.03 10.22
CA LYS A 316 -20.24 5.82 10.09
C LYS A 316 -19.98 7.30 9.83
N GLU A 317 -20.70 7.88 8.90
CA GLU A 317 -20.72 9.32 8.67
C GLU A 317 -21.38 10.04 9.86
N VAL A 318 -20.65 10.99 10.47
CA VAL A 318 -21.18 11.86 11.53
C VAL A 318 -21.57 13.23 10.98
N SER A 319 -20.92 13.67 9.92
CA SER A 319 -21.30 14.82 9.10
C SER A 319 -20.50 14.80 7.79
N LYS A 320 -20.81 15.66 6.84
CA LYS A 320 -20.13 15.73 5.53
C LYS A 320 -18.62 15.76 5.70
N ASN A 321 -17.91 14.85 5.03
CA ASN A 321 -16.45 14.68 5.10
C ASN A 321 -15.93 14.38 6.52
N ARG A 322 -16.73 13.77 7.38
CA ARG A 322 -16.33 13.39 8.74
C ARG A 322 -16.87 11.99 9.04
N ILE A 323 -15.99 11.03 9.03
CA ILE A 323 -16.34 9.60 9.18
C ILE A 323 -15.73 9.09 10.48
N ARG A 324 -16.57 8.59 11.37
CA ARG A 324 -16.15 7.96 12.63
C ARG A 324 -15.85 6.49 12.42
N ILE A 325 -14.75 6.01 13.01
CA ILE A 325 -14.30 4.64 13.00
C ILE A 325 -14.08 4.18 14.43
N TRP A 326 -14.63 2.99 14.79
CA TRP A 326 -14.52 2.41 16.13
C TRP A 326 -14.70 0.90 16.10
N GLY A 327 -14.65 0.25 17.27
CA GLY A 327 -14.86 -1.19 17.41
C GLY A 327 -13.59 -2.03 17.25
N ILE A 328 -12.44 -1.37 17.08
CA ILE A 328 -11.14 -2.05 17.03
C ILE A 328 -10.71 -2.43 18.45
N LYS A 329 -10.24 -3.67 18.62
CA LYS A 329 -9.70 -4.16 19.88
C LYS A 329 -8.20 -4.35 19.78
N GLY A 330 -7.52 -4.16 20.91
CA GLY A 330 -6.07 -4.29 21.01
C GLY A 330 -5.62 -5.51 21.81
N ALA A 331 -4.47 -6.03 21.45
CA ALA A 331 -3.76 -7.05 22.20
C ALA A 331 -2.25 -6.78 22.19
N PRO A 332 -1.47 -7.39 23.10
CA PRO A 332 -0.02 -7.24 23.07
C PRO A 332 0.57 -7.59 21.69
N PRO A 333 1.64 -6.90 21.25
CA PRO A 333 2.29 -7.20 19.97
C PRO A 333 2.94 -8.59 19.99
N PRO A 334 3.25 -9.16 18.81
CA PRO A 334 4.06 -10.38 18.74
C PRO A 334 5.50 -10.12 19.22
N PRO A 335 6.23 -11.17 19.67
CA PRO A 335 7.62 -11.04 20.10
C PRO A 335 8.58 -10.70 18.95
N THR A 336 8.10 -10.76 17.72
CA THR A 336 8.86 -10.46 16.51
C THR A 336 8.26 -9.29 15.75
N THR A 337 9.10 -8.60 15.00
CA THR A 337 8.68 -7.60 14.01
C THR A 337 9.13 -8.01 12.61
N LYS A 338 8.54 -7.41 11.60
CA LYS A 338 8.93 -7.59 10.19
C LYS A 338 10.35 -7.04 9.98
N LEU A 339 11.17 -7.80 9.28
CA LEU A 339 12.49 -7.42 8.80
C LEU A 339 12.49 -7.49 7.28
N ALA A 340 12.63 -6.34 6.63
CA ALA A 340 12.78 -6.28 5.18
C ALA A 340 14.24 -6.47 4.79
N ILE A 341 14.56 -7.59 4.13
CA ILE A 341 15.88 -7.86 3.58
C ILE A 341 15.82 -7.70 2.07
N PHE A 342 16.64 -6.82 1.53
CA PHE A 342 16.76 -6.58 0.10
C PHE A 342 18.11 -7.03 -0.41
N TYR A 343 18.10 -7.72 -1.56
CA TYR A 343 19.32 -8.25 -2.16
C TYR A 343 19.34 -8.05 -3.67
N ARG A 344 20.52 -7.93 -4.24
CA ARG A 344 20.71 -7.84 -5.69
C ARG A 344 20.42 -9.20 -6.31
N ALA A 345 19.29 -9.33 -7.00
CA ALA A 345 18.83 -10.62 -7.50
C ALA A 345 19.39 -10.95 -8.90
N GLY A 346 19.54 -9.96 -9.77
CA GLY A 346 20.02 -10.15 -11.14
C GLY A 346 19.70 -8.95 -12.02
N TYR A 347 19.35 -9.21 -13.26
CA TYR A 347 19.03 -8.22 -14.27
C TYR A 347 17.68 -8.49 -14.90
N GLN A 348 16.90 -7.44 -15.08
CA GLN A 348 15.59 -7.46 -15.75
C GLN A 348 15.66 -6.78 -17.11
N SER A 349 14.86 -7.24 -18.04
CA SER A 349 14.54 -6.58 -19.30
C SER A 349 13.05 -6.67 -19.58
N GLU A 350 12.52 -5.63 -20.20
CA GLU A 350 11.13 -5.59 -20.64
C GLU A 350 11.06 -5.12 -22.08
N ILE A 351 10.34 -5.87 -22.92
CA ILE A 351 10.16 -5.58 -24.33
C ILE A 351 8.67 -5.55 -24.62
N VAL A 352 8.20 -4.49 -25.28
CA VAL A 352 6.80 -4.38 -25.73
C VAL A 352 6.76 -4.37 -27.24
N VAL A 353 6.03 -5.32 -27.81
CA VAL A 353 5.72 -5.38 -29.23
C VAL A 353 4.22 -5.36 -29.45
N ASN A 354 3.78 -4.72 -30.52
CA ASN A 354 2.38 -4.53 -30.84
C ASN A 354 1.96 -5.38 -32.04
N ALA A 355 0.70 -5.77 -32.04
CA ALA A 355 0.04 -6.38 -33.19
C ALA A 355 -1.27 -5.67 -33.48
N THR A 356 -1.51 -5.35 -34.75
CA THR A 356 -2.77 -4.74 -35.21
C THR A 356 -3.59 -5.75 -35.99
N GLY A 357 -4.88 -5.78 -35.68
CA GLY A 357 -5.90 -6.39 -36.53
C GLY A 357 -5.97 -7.91 -36.45
N TYR A 358 -6.13 -8.50 -37.59
CA TYR A 358 -6.54 -9.89 -37.75
C TYR A 358 -5.47 -10.89 -37.29
N GLY A 359 -5.88 -11.98 -36.63
CA GLY A 359 -4.99 -13.07 -36.21
C GLY A 359 -4.00 -12.66 -35.10
N THR A 360 -4.38 -11.81 -34.16
CA THR A 360 -3.51 -11.27 -33.10
C THR A 360 -2.92 -12.38 -32.22
N SER A 361 -3.70 -13.42 -31.92
CA SER A 361 -3.24 -14.55 -31.10
C SER A 361 -2.11 -15.32 -31.81
N GLU A 362 -2.28 -15.62 -33.08
CA GLU A 362 -1.31 -16.32 -33.90
C GLU A 362 -0.05 -15.47 -34.15
N LYS A 363 -0.20 -14.14 -34.24
CA LYS A 363 0.93 -13.21 -34.37
C LYS A 363 1.83 -13.26 -33.14
N PHE A 364 1.26 -13.20 -31.97
CA PHE A 364 2.03 -13.28 -30.73
C PHE A 364 2.60 -14.68 -30.50
N GLU A 365 1.90 -15.73 -30.89
CA GLU A 365 2.43 -17.10 -30.85
C GLU A 365 3.64 -17.25 -31.77
N LEU A 366 3.55 -16.74 -33.02
CA LEU A 366 4.67 -16.74 -33.94
C LEU A 366 5.88 -15.99 -33.37
N TRP A 367 5.64 -14.80 -32.77
CA TRP A 367 6.70 -13.99 -32.16
C TRP A 367 7.39 -14.75 -31.03
N GLU A 368 6.64 -15.34 -30.13
CA GLU A 368 7.19 -16.14 -29.03
C GLU A 368 8.05 -17.30 -29.56
N ARG A 369 7.55 -18.04 -30.55
CA ARG A 369 8.30 -19.13 -31.19
C ARG A 369 9.61 -18.65 -31.84
N MET A 370 9.59 -17.51 -32.49
CA MET A 370 10.78 -16.89 -33.11
C MET A 370 11.83 -16.49 -32.04
N ILE A 371 11.40 -15.81 -30.98
CA ILE A 371 12.30 -15.42 -29.90
C ILE A 371 12.89 -16.65 -29.20
N ARG A 372 12.07 -17.63 -28.83
CA ARG A 372 12.55 -18.88 -28.22
C ARG A 372 13.51 -19.66 -29.14
N PHE A 373 13.23 -19.71 -30.44
CA PHE A 373 14.14 -20.29 -31.41
C PHE A 373 15.49 -19.55 -31.43
N GLY A 374 15.47 -18.22 -31.51
CA GLY A 374 16.69 -17.40 -31.51
C GLY A 374 17.52 -17.61 -30.25
N LEU A 375 16.85 -17.56 -29.07
CA LEU A 375 17.51 -17.80 -27.78
C LEU A 375 18.11 -19.21 -27.68
N LYS A 376 17.41 -20.23 -28.15
CA LYS A 376 17.93 -21.61 -28.21
C LYS A 376 19.16 -21.72 -29.10
N ARG A 377 19.14 -21.10 -30.27
CA ARG A 377 20.28 -21.04 -31.20
C ARG A 377 21.50 -20.36 -30.58
N LEU A 378 21.29 -19.32 -29.77
CA LEU A 378 22.33 -18.62 -29.01
C LEU A 378 22.80 -19.38 -27.75
N GLY A 379 22.12 -20.46 -27.35
CA GLY A 379 22.40 -21.20 -26.12
C GLY A 379 22.02 -20.43 -24.85
N LEU A 380 21.03 -19.54 -24.94
CA LEU A 380 20.62 -18.66 -23.85
C LEU A 380 19.24 -19.01 -23.25
N LEU A 381 18.42 -19.80 -23.92
CA LEU A 381 17.02 -20.03 -23.52
C LEU A 381 16.89 -20.55 -22.08
N GLU A 382 17.75 -21.49 -21.69
CA GLU A 382 17.72 -22.12 -20.36
C GLU A 382 18.48 -21.31 -19.29
N LYS A 383 18.97 -20.12 -19.62
CA LYS A 383 19.72 -19.25 -18.71
C LYS A 383 18.87 -18.14 -18.10
N PHE A 384 17.62 -18.02 -18.51
CA PHE A 384 16.68 -17.10 -17.90
C PHE A 384 16.10 -17.72 -16.63
N ASP A 385 16.09 -16.94 -15.55
CA ASP A 385 15.36 -17.27 -14.33
C ASP A 385 13.85 -17.11 -14.57
N ILE A 386 13.45 -16.07 -15.33
CA ILE A 386 12.07 -15.83 -15.80
C ILE A 386 12.13 -15.38 -17.27
N LEU A 387 11.26 -15.94 -18.09
CA LEU A 387 11.01 -15.52 -19.47
C LEU A 387 9.52 -15.72 -19.80
N GLU A 388 8.76 -14.64 -19.70
CA GLU A 388 7.32 -14.62 -19.88
C GLU A 388 6.91 -13.79 -21.09
N PHE A 389 5.87 -14.26 -21.80
CA PHE A 389 5.22 -13.57 -22.90
C PHE A 389 3.77 -13.28 -22.51
N GLN A 390 3.52 -12.06 -22.08
CA GLN A 390 2.23 -11.62 -21.57
C GLN A 390 1.46 -10.90 -22.69
N ARG A 391 0.36 -11.51 -23.13
CA ARG A 391 -0.52 -10.97 -24.18
C ARG A 391 -1.56 -10.08 -23.52
N ILE A 392 -1.60 -8.79 -23.89
CA ILE A 392 -2.40 -7.81 -23.20
C ILE A 392 -3.40 -7.17 -24.16
N GLY A 393 -4.67 -7.21 -23.75
CA GLY A 393 -5.79 -6.69 -24.50
C GLY A 393 -6.30 -7.63 -25.59
N VAL A 394 -7.52 -7.32 -26.04
CA VAL A 394 -8.19 -7.99 -27.17
C VAL A 394 -8.52 -6.89 -28.19
N PRO A 395 -8.22 -7.09 -29.50
CA PRO A 395 -8.54 -6.08 -30.49
C PRO A 395 -10.06 -5.92 -30.59
N GLU A 396 -10.52 -4.67 -30.71
CA GLU A 396 -11.94 -4.38 -30.90
C GLU A 396 -12.45 -5.00 -32.20
N ALA A 397 -13.61 -5.63 -32.16
CA ALA A 397 -14.29 -6.10 -33.35
C ALA A 397 -14.79 -4.90 -34.17
N ASN A 398 -14.51 -4.88 -35.50
CA ASN A 398 -14.85 -3.77 -36.38
C ASN A 398 -14.32 -2.40 -35.87
N PRO A 399 -13.01 -2.25 -35.66
CA PRO A 399 -12.41 -1.11 -34.99
C PRO A 399 -12.54 0.19 -35.82
N ARG A 400 -12.82 1.30 -35.13
CA ARG A 400 -12.94 2.63 -35.75
C ARG A 400 -11.59 3.35 -35.92
N SER A 401 -10.51 2.80 -35.36
CA SER A 401 -9.15 3.34 -35.50
C SER A 401 -8.12 2.24 -35.35
N GLN A 402 -6.90 2.48 -35.83
CA GLN A 402 -5.79 1.56 -35.64
C GLN A 402 -5.49 1.34 -34.14
N LEU A 403 -5.59 2.38 -33.32
CA LEU A 403 -5.36 2.27 -31.87
C LEU A 403 -6.31 1.27 -31.22
N ARG A 404 -7.59 1.25 -31.60
CA ARG A 404 -8.58 0.31 -31.08
C ARG A 404 -8.42 -1.11 -31.60
N SER A 405 -7.68 -1.29 -32.70
CA SER A 405 -7.34 -2.57 -33.31
C SER A 405 -5.98 -3.11 -32.83
N THR A 406 -5.26 -2.36 -32.01
CA THR A 406 -3.91 -2.70 -31.57
C THR A 406 -3.92 -3.25 -30.14
N THR A 407 -3.23 -4.39 -29.98
CA THR A 407 -2.92 -5.00 -28.69
C THR A 407 -1.41 -5.17 -28.56
N TYR A 408 -0.92 -5.55 -27.40
CA TYR A 408 0.52 -5.72 -27.23
C TYR A 408 0.91 -6.99 -26.46
N CYS A 409 2.12 -7.45 -26.73
CA CYS A 409 2.78 -8.48 -25.97
C CYS A 409 3.95 -7.86 -25.23
N ARG A 410 3.94 -8.03 -23.91
CA ARG A 410 5.04 -7.69 -23.02
C ARG A 410 5.89 -8.94 -22.84
N ILE A 411 7.18 -8.88 -23.20
CA ILE A 411 8.16 -9.90 -22.85
C ILE A 411 8.84 -9.40 -21.58
N PHE A 412 8.72 -10.17 -20.52
CA PHE A 412 9.41 -9.91 -19.25
C PHE A 412 10.49 -10.98 -19.07
N ALA A 413 11.71 -10.55 -18.80
CA ALA A 413 12.86 -11.44 -18.72
C ALA A 413 13.78 -11.09 -17.54
N GLU A 414 14.17 -12.11 -16.78
CA GLU A 414 15.16 -12.01 -15.71
C GLU A 414 16.25 -13.04 -15.89
N ALA A 415 17.48 -12.62 -15.63
CA ALA A 415 18.64 -13.49 -15.63
C ALA A 415 19.70 -12.99 -14.64
N SER A 416 20.51 -13.91 -14.15
CA SER A 416 21.65 -13.58 -13.28
C SER A 416 22.81 -12.90 -14.02
N ASP A 417 22.94 -13.14 -15.34
CA ASP A 417 23.97 -12.55 -16.23
C ASP A 417 23.31 -11.53 -17.20
N PRO A 418 23.75 -10.25 -17.23
CA PRO A 418 23.20 -9.25 -18.13
C PRO A 418 23.39 -9.59 -19.61
N ASN A 419 24.38 -10.40 -19.97
CA ASN A 419 24.59 -10.82 -21.35
C ASN A 419 23.47 -11.71 -21.88
N VAL A 420 22.77 -12.43 -21.02
CA VAL A 420 21.57 -13.22 -21.38
C VAL A 420 20.46 -12.29 -21.84
N ASN A 421 20.21 -11.22 -21.09
CA ASN A 421 19.23 -10.19 -21.44
C ASN A 421 19.65 -9.41 -22.71
N LEU A 422 20.94 -9.09 -22.88
CA LEU A 422 21.45 -8.48 -24.12
C LEU A 422 21.23 -9.38 -25.33
N GLY A 423 21.39 -10.71 -25.16
CA GLY A 423 21.08 -11.68 -26.19
C GLY A 423 19.61 -11.63 -26.61
N LEU A 424 18.69 -11.50 -25.67
CA LEU A 424 17.26 -11.29 -25.96
C LEU A 424 17.05 -9.97 -26.73
N ALA A 425 17.64 -8.86 -26.26
CA ALA A 425 17.53 -7.57 -26.92
C ALA A 425 18.08 -7.59 -28.36
N SER A 426 19.15 -8.35 -28.62
CA SER A 426 19.74 -8.46 -29.97
C SER A 426 18.82 -9.12 -31.00
N LEU A 427 17.93 -10.02 -30.55
CA LEU A 427 16.96 -10.69 -31.41
C LEU A 427 15.91 -9.75 -31.99
N LEU A 428 15.63 -8.61 -31.33
CA LEU A 428 14.76 -7.57 -31.90
C LEU A 428 15.33 -7.02 -33.21
N GLY A 429 16.61 -6.79 -33.24
CA GLY A 429 17.31 -6.35 -34.45
C GLY A 429 17.39 -7.46 -35.51
N GLU A 430 17.71 -8.69 -35.10
CA GLU A 430 17.81 -9.83 -36.00
C GLU A 430 16.48 -10.15 -36.70
N PHE A 431 15.37 -10.10 -35.96
CA PHE A 431 14.04 -10.39 -36.50
C PHE A 431 13.30 -9.16 -37.02
N ALA A 432 13.96 -8.00 -37.10
CA ALA A 432 13.32 -6.73 -37.48
C ALA A 432 12.60 -6.76 -38.85
N MET A 433 12.97 -7.67 -39.75
CA MET A 433 12.36 -7.82 -41.06
C MET A 433 11.78 -9.24 -41.30
N GLN A 434 11.64 -10.05 -40.24
CA GLN A 434 11.17 -11.43 -40.31
C GLN A 434 9.90 -11.67 -39.50
N HIS A 435 9.34 -10.62 -38.91
CA HIS A 435 8.18 -10.69 -38.05
C HIS A 435 6.83 -10.84 -38.80
N TYR A 436 5.76 -10.91 -38.06
CA TYR A 436 4.38 -11.03 -38.56
C TYR A 436 3.87 -9.72 -39.20
N SER A 437 2.82 -9.84 -40.01
CA SER A 437 2.13 -8.69 -40.61
C SER A 437 1.45 -7.82 -39.53
N GLY A 438 1.61 -6.49 -39.60
CA GLY A 438 1.06 -5.55 -38.60
C GLY A 438 1.90 -5.42 -37.35
N PHE A 439 3.14 -5.93 -37.36
CA PHE A 439 4.11 -5.71 -36.32
C PHE A 439 4.51 -4.22 -36.24
N HIS A 440 4.57 -3.70 -35.05
CA HIS A 440 5.21 -2.42 -34.75
C HIS A 440 5.60 -2.38 -33.28
N SER A 441 6.56 -1.52 -32.94
CA SER A 441 7.00 -1.28 -31.59
C SER A 441 7.11 0.22 -31.33
N THR A 442 7.28 0.60 -30.09
CA THR A 442 7.68 1.96 -29.73
C THR A 442 9.14 2.18 -30.18
N SER A 443 9.51 3.42 -30.47
CA SER A 443 10.90 3.75 -30.83
C SER A 443 11.85 3.68 -29.63
N ASP A 444 11.33 3.59 -28.42
CA ASP A 444 12.11 3.51 -27.19
C ASP A 444 12.34 2.07 -26.77
N HIS A 445 13.57 1.61 -26.92
CA HIS A 445 14.00 0.26 -26.53
C HIS A 445 14.87 0.25 -25.25
N ARG A 446 14.87 1.33 -24.45
CA ARG A 446 15.71 1.41 -23.24
C ARG A 446 15.36 0.31 -22.24
N THR A 447 14.11 -0.12 -22.16
CA THR A 447 13.67 -1.18 -21.24
C THR A 447 14.14 -2.57 -21.68
N ALA A 448 14.53 -2.75 -22.95
CA ALA A 448 15.11 -4.01 -23.44
C ALA A 448 16.54 -4.25 -22.92
N LEU A 449 17.23 -3.17 -22.51
CA LEU A 449 18.58 -3.26 -21.93
C LEU A 449 18.50 -3.80 -20.50
N PRO A 450 19.47 -4.63 -20.09
CA PRO A 450 19.50 -5.20 -18.76
C PRO A 450 19.62 -4.12 -17.69
N LYS A 451 18.67 -4.08 -16.79
CA LYS A 451 18.68 -3.20 -15.61
C LYS A 451 18.85 -4.08 -14.36
N PRO A 452 19.81 -3.78 -13.47
CA PRO A 452 19.90 -4.46 -12.18
C PRO A 452 18.57 -4.32 -11.43
N TYR A 453 18.10 -5.42 -10.81
CA TYR A 453 16.94 -5.37 -9.96
C TYR A 453 17.25 -5.93 -8.56
N ILE A 454 16.45 -5.46 -7.61
CA ILE A 454 16.56 -5.81 -6.21
C ILE A 454 15.33 -6.64 -5.85
N SER A 455 15.55 -7.79 -5.24
CA SER A 455 14.49 -8.64 -4.74
C SER A 455 14.35 -8.49 -3.22
N TYR A 456 13.21 -8.89 -2.72
CA TYR A 456 12.79 -8.72 -1.35
C TYR A 456 12.58 -10.07 -0.67
N TYR A 457 13.16 -10.22 0.53
CA TYR A 457 12.92 -11.34 1.42
C TYR A 457 12.27 -10.81 2.71
N PRO A 458 10.95 -11.01 2.91
CA PRO A 458 10.27 -10.63 4.13
C PRO A 458 10.59 -11.62 5.25
N ALA A 459 11.37 -11.18 6.22
CA ALA A 459 11.73 -11.96 7.39
C ALA A 459 11.02 -11.46 8.65
N ILE A 460 11.11 -12.22 9.73
CA ILE A 460 10.77 -11.82 11.08
C ILE A 460 12.01 -11.73 11.95
N TRP A 461 12.07 -10.76 12.86
CA TRP A 461 13.18 -10.51 13.77
C TRP A 461 12.68 -10.32 15.20
N PRO A 462 13.37 -10.92 16.22
CA PRO A 462 12.98 -10.74 17.62
C PRO A 462 13.10 -9.29 18.07
N GLN A 463 12.02 -8.71 18.59
CA GLN A 463 12.00 -7.32 19.05
C GLN A 463 12.98 -7.06 20.19
N GLU A 464 13.20 -8.03 21.07
CA GLU A 464 14.16 -7.95 22.19
C GLU A 464 15.62 -7.80 21.73
N LYS A 465 15.94 -8.15 20.48
CA LYS A 465 17.28 -8.01 19.90
C LYS A 465 17.51 -6.65 19.23
N LEU A 466 16.48 -5.83 19.13
CA LEU A 466 16.61 -4.48 18.57
C LEU A 466 17.27 -3.54 19.59
N ASN A 467 18.21 -2.73 19.12
CA ASN A 467 18.89 -1.72 19.92
C ASN A 467 18.41 -0.33 19.49
N THR A 468 17.21 0.02 19.91
CA THR A 468 16.51 1.23 19.47
C THR A 468 16.82 2.43 20.37
N SER A 469 16.79 3.61 19.77
CA SER A 469 17.00 4.87 20.50
C SER A 469 16.36 6.06 19.79
N ILE A 470 15.98 7.04 20.58
CA ILE A 470 15.75 8.41 20.12
C ILE A 470 16.99 9.25 20.42
N ASN A 471 17.36 10.11 19.50
CA ASN A 471 18.58 10.91 19.54
C ASN A 471 18.22 12.39 19.43
N MET A 472 18.36 13.15 20.51
CA MET A 472 18.05 14.56 20.56
C MET A 472 19.25 15.39 20.08
N LEU A 473 19.05 16.27 19.11
CA LEU A 473 20.06 17.22 18.67
C LEU A 473 20.07 18.44 19.59
N THR A 474 21.14 18.61 20.34
CA THR A 474 21.31 19.71 21.32
C THR A 474 22.43 20.65 20.88
N THR A 475 22.58 21.77 21.60
CA THR A 475 23.73 22.69 21.40
C THR A 475 25.07 22.07 21.82
N ARG A 476 25.05 21.00 22.63
CA ARG A 476 26.25 20.30 23.12
C ARG A 476 26.58 19.04 22.30
N GLY A 477 25.79 18.71 21.29
CA GLY A 477 25.91 17.51 20.48
C GLY A 477 24.65 16.66 20.48
N THR A 478 24.79 15.38 20.21
CA THR A 478 23.66 14.44 20.18
C THR A 478 23.52 13.72 21.53
N GLU A 479 22.36 13.79 22.13
CA GLU A 479 21.99 13.04 23.33
C GLU A 479 21.20 11.79 22.92
N GLN A 480 21.77 10.61 23.14
CA GLN A 480 21.13 9.34 22.83
C GLN A 480 20.36 8.81 24.04
N ILE A 481 19.09 8.51 23.82
CA ILE A 481 18.20 7.94 24.83
C ILE A 481 17.72 6.58 24.31
N LYS A 482 18.16 5.50 24.97
CA LYS A 482 17.74 4.14 24.61
C LYS A 482 16.28 3.93 25.00
N THR A 483 15.57 3.17 24.18
CA THR A 483 14.20 2.75 24.46
C THR A 483 14.17 1.26 24.82
N THR A 484 13.10 0.84 25.46
CA THR A 484 12.89 -0.55 25.86
C THR A 484 11.85 -1.20 24.94
N PRO A 485 11.97 -2.51 24.67
CA PRO A 485 10.95 -3.23 23.92
C PRO A 485 9.59 -3.20 24.66
N PRO A 486 8.49 -3.59 23.99
CA PRO A 486 7.18 -3.74 24.63
C PRO A 486 7.26 -4.56 25.92
N PRO A 487 6.52 -4.15 26.99
CA PRO A 487 6.60 -4.84 28.29
C PRO A 487 5.95 -6.23 28.27
N ARG A 488 5.14 -6.51 27.27
CA ARG A 488 4.42 -7.77 27.09
C ARG A 488 4.35 -8.12 25.61
N PHE A 489 4.53 -9.40 25.33
CA PHE A 489 4.35 -10.01 24.01
C PHE A 489 3.29 -11.10 24.08
N GLU A 490 2.63 -11.31 22.97
CA GLU A 490 1.70 -12.42 22.76
C GLU A 490 1.96 -13.04 21.39
N ASN A 491 2.23 -14.34 21.37
CA ASN A 491 2.45 -15.06 20.13
C ASN A 491 1.24 -14.91 19.19
N LEU A 492 1.52 -14.78 17.92
CA LEU A 492 0.48 -14.74 16.91
C LEU A 492 -0.15 -16.14 16.80
N ALA A 493 -1.47 -16.22 17.03
CA ALA A 493 -2.23 -17.42 16.72
C ALA A 493 -2.34 -17.62 15.20
N LYS A 494 -2.65 -18.84 14.76
CA LYS A 494 -2.98 -19.08 13.35
C LYS A 494 -4.10 -18.11 12.94
N ARG A 495 -3.93 -17.44 11.79
CA ARG A 495 -4.95 -16.51 11.27
C ARG A 495 -6.24 -17.24 10.99
N GLU A 496 -7.34 -16.57 11.21
CA GLU A 496 -8.66 -17.10 10.88
C GLU A 496 -8.84 -17.12 9.36
N SER A 497 -9.45 -18.19 8.88
CA SER A 497 -9.88 -18.33 7.49
C SER A 497 -11.12 -19.21 7.45
N TYR A 498 -12.26 -18.64 7.05
CA TYR A 498 -13.54 -19.32 7.09
C TYR A 498 -14.47 -18.92 5.96
N GLU A 499 -15.37 -19.82 5.59
CA GLU A 499 -16.55 -19.50 4.79
C GLU A 499 -17.68 -19.02 5.71
N THR A 500 -18.66 -18.30 5.17
CA THR A 500 -19.77 -17.78 5.97
C THR A 500 -20.46 -18.90 6.79
N SER A 501 -20.69 -18.63 8.05
CA SER A 501 -21.23 -19.64 8.99
C SER A 501 -22.68 -20.03 8.71
N ASN A 502 -23.47 -19.11 8.14
CA ASN A 502 -24.89 -19.30 7.85
C ASN A 502 -25.17 -18.87 6.40
N PRO A 503 -24.74 -19.67 5.40
CA PRO A 503 -24.98 -19.34 4.00
C PRO A 503 -26.49 -19.39 3.71
N ILE A 504 -26.97 -18.45 2.91
CA ILE A 504 -28.34 -18.41 2.44
C ILE A 504 -28.38 -19.14 1.09
N ASP A 505 -29.44 -19.94 0.86
CA ASP A 505 -29.65 -20.51 -0.46
C ASP A 505 -29.71 -19.39 -1.51
N LEU A 506 -28.77 -19.40 -2.46
CA LEU A 506 -28.69 -18.38 -3.50
C LEU A 506 -29.98 -18.26 -4.34
N ALA A 507 -30.75 -19.35 -4.45
CA ALA A 507 -32.06 -19.32 -5.12
C ALA A 507 -33.09 -18.45 -4.38
N ALA A 508 -32.93 -18.21 -3.08
CA ALA A 508 -33.81 -17.35 -2.30
C ALA A 508 -33.74 -15.88 -2.71
N PHE A 509 -32.64 -15.46 -3.38
CA PHE A 509 -32.49 -14.11 -3.91
C PHE A 509 -33.25 -13.88 -5.23
N GLY A 510 -33.93 -14.90 -5.76
CA GLY A 510 -34.73 -14.82 -6.98
C GLY A 510 -33.94 -15.03 -8.28
N PRO A 511 -34.52 -14.67 -9.44
CA PRO A 511 -33.88 -14.89 -10.72
C PRO A 511 -32.60 -14.04 -10.86
N THR A 512 -31.60 -14.61 -11.54
CA THR A 512 -30.32 -13.99 -11.80
C THR A 512 -30.19 -13.54 -13.25
N THR A 513 -29.26 -12.64 -13.49
CA THR A 513 -28.77 -12.25 -14.81
C THR A 513 -27.25 -12.17 -14.79
N ARG A 514 -26.64 -12.40 -15.97
CA ARG A 514 -25.20 -12.15 -16.14
C ARG A 514 -24.95 -10.65 -16.10
N ALA A 515 -24.15 -10.21 -15.13
CA ALA A 515 -23.78 -8.83 -14.93
C ALA A 515 -22.40 -8.77 -14.26
N ARG A 516 -21.73 -7.64 -14.35
CA ARG A 516 -20.45 -7.46 -13.66
C ARG A 516 -20.65 -7.45 -12.15
N LEU A 517 -19.77 -8.11 -11.42
CA LEU A 517 -19.81 -8.07 -9.96
C LEU A 517 -19.82 -6.62 -9.43
N GLY A 518 -19.08 -5.73 -10.11
CA GLY A 518 -19.01 -4.30 -9.80
C GLY A 518 -20.30 -3.50 -9.96
N ASP A 519 -21.34 -4.07 -10.59
CA ASP A 519 -22.66 -3.47 -10.62
C ASP A 519 -23.37 -3.49 -9.24
N VAL A 520 -22.87 -4.31 -8.31
CA VAL A 520 -23.44 -4.43 -6.94
C VAL A 520 -22.43 -4.04 -5.87
N VAL A 521 -21.11 -4.32 -6.05
CA VAL A 521 -20.10 -4.15 -5.01
C VAL A 521 -18.99 -3.19 -5.42
N LEU A 522 -18.34 -2.59 -4.44
CA LEU A 522 -17.03 -1.99 -4.59
C LEU A 522 -15.96 -2.97 -4.13
N ALA A 523 -14.72 -2.73 -4.55
CA ALA A 523 -13.59 -3.51 -4.09
C ALA A 523 -12.34 -2.64 -3.88
N ARG A 524 -11.43 -3.17 -3.09
CA ARG A 524 -10.10 -2.64 -2.89
C ARG A 524 -9.09 -3.77 -2.83
N SER A 525 -7.99 -3.62 -3.52
CA SER A 525 -6.88 -4.56 -3.48
C SER A 525 -5.54 -3.85 -3.35
N GLY A 526 -4.53 -4.56 -2.89
CA GLY A 526 -3.18 -4.08 -2.72
C GLY A 526 -2.20 -5.20 -2.48
N ASP A 527 -0.93 -4.84 -2.43
CA ASP A 527 0.18 -5.74 -2.15
C ASP A 527 0.52 -5.82 -0.66
N LYS A 528 1.15 -6.92 -0.27
CA LYS A 528 1.87 -7.08 0.99
C LYS A 528 2.95 -8.15 0.80
N GLY A 529 4.17 -7.73 0.50
CA GLY A 529 5.23 -8.65 0.10
C GLY A 529 4.87 -9.43 -1.17
N GLY A 530 4.99 -10.76 -1.14
CA GLY A 530 4.60 -11.66 -2.23
C GLY A 530 3.10 -11.94 -2.34
N ASN A 531 2.29 -11.37 -1.45
CA ASN A 531 0.87 -11.65 -1.31
C ASN A 531 0.03 -10.46 -1.78
N ALA A 532 -1.21 -10.70 -2.21
CA ALA A 532 -2.19 -9.67 -2.47
C ALA A 532 -3.38 -9.81 -1.53
N ASN A 533 -3.95 -8.68 -1.11
CA ASN A 533 -5.24 -8.64 -0.45
C ASN A 533 -6.33 -8.11 -1.38
N ILE A 534 -7.56 -8.60 -1.21
CA ILE A 534 -8.72 -8.17 -1.97
C ILE A 534 -9.93 -8.11 -1.05
N GLY A 535 -10.47 -6.91 -0.84
CA GLY A 535 -11.71 -6.72 -0.09
C GLY A 535 -12.85 -6.30 -1.02
N PHE A 536 -14.00 -6.96 -0.91
CA PHE A 536 -15.24 -6.60 -1.61
C PHE A 536 -16.26 -6.15 -0.58
N PHE A 537 -16.99 -5.08 -0.85
CA PHE A 537 -17.97 -4.55 0.11
C PHE A 537 -19.19 -3.94 -0.55
N ILE A 538 -20.30 -3.90 0.19
CA ILE A 538 -21.52 -3.24 -0.23
C ILE A 538 -21.37 -1.73 -0.02
N PRO A 539 -21.51 -0.89 -1.07
CA PRO A 539 -21.42 0.55 -0.94
C PRO A 539 -22.58 1.13 -0.13
N THR A 540 -22.28 2.13 0.69
CA THR A 540 -23.25 2.84 1.54
C THR A 540 -23.42 4.30 1.16
N SER A 541 -22.40 4.92 0.60
CA SER A 541 -22.33 6.37 0.38
C SER A 541 -22.28 6.78 -1.10
N LEU A 542 -22.25 5.83 -2.04
CA LEU A 542 -22.37 6.18 -3.46
C LEU A 542 -23.73 6.82 -3.75
N PRO A 543 -23.82 7.78 -4.68
CA PRO A 543 -25.11 8.31 -5.15
C PRO A 543 -26.12 7.24 -5.57
N SER A 544 -25.63 6.09 -6.09
CA SER A 544 -26.46 4.93 -6.48
C SER A 544 -26.70 3.91 -5.36
N SER A 545 -26.11 4.07 -4.17
CA SER A 545 -26.26 3.12 -3.06
C SER A 545 -27.70 3.01 -2.56
N TYR A 546 -28.07 1.82 -2.07
CA TYR A 546 -29.32 1.68 -1.34
C TYR A 546 -29.23 2.39 0.02
N PRO A 547 -30.33 2.99 0.51
CA PRO A 547 -30.38 3.41 1.89
C PRO A 547 -30.24 2.19 2.82
N GLU A 548 -29.53 2.34 3.93
CA GLU A 548 -29.39 1.28 4.93
C GLU A 548 -30.75 0.73 5.45
N SER A 549 -31.80 1.57 5.42
CA SER A 549 -33.17 1.17 5.76
C SER A 549 -33.84 0.30 4.68
N SER A 550 -33.24 0.14 3.52
CA SER A 550 -33.77 -0.71 2.45
C SER A 550 -33.51 -2.18 2.76
N PRO A 551 -34.51 -3.06 2.66
CA PRO A 551 -34.28 -4.51 2.75
C PRO A 551 -33.22 -5.00 1.75
N LEU A 552 -33.15 -4.42 0.56
CA LEU A 552 -32.17 -4.77 -0.47
C LEU A 552 -30.73 -4.53 -0.01
N PHE A 553 -30.48 -3.58 0.89
CA PHE A 553 -29.14 -3.34 1.41
C PHE A 553 -28.62 -4.53 2.23
N ALA A 554 -29.43 -5.03 3.18
CA ALA A 554 -29.08 -6.21 3.96
C ALA A 554 -29.02 -7.48 3.10
N GLU A 555 -29.94 -7.62 2.13
CA GLU A 555 -29.94 -8.75 1.20
C GLU A 555 -28.72 -8.78 0.28
N CYS A 556 -28.22 -7.62 -0.17
CA CYS A 556 -26.96 -7.54 -0.93
C CYS A 556 -25.77 -8.06 -0.11
N TRP A 557 -25.72 -7.74 1.19
CA TRP A 557 -24.71 -8.28 2.08
C TRP A 557 -24.83 -9.80 2.26
N ASP A 558 -26.01 -10.29 2.51
CA ASP A 558 -26.27 -11.72 2.68
C ASP A 558 -25.92 -12.50 1.40
N TRP A 559 -26.20 -11.94 0.24
CA TRP A 559 -25.78 -12.50 -1.05
C TRP A 559 -24.26 -12.46 -1.19
N LEU A 560 -23.61 -11.32 -0.96
CA LEU A 560 -22.18 -11.16 -1.14
C LEU A 560 -21.38 -12.16 -0.30
N ARG A 561 -21.68 -12.24 1.02
CA ARG A 561 -20.96 -13.14 1.94
C ARG A 561 -21.17 -14.62 1.61
N THR A 562 -22.34 -14.97 1.07
CA THR A 562 -22.67 -16.33 0.65
C THR A 562 -22.06 -16.68 -0.71
N TYR A 563 -22.06 -15.73 -1.65
CA TYR A 563 -21.61 -15.93 -3.03
C TYR A 563 -20.08 -15.96 -3.15
N LEU A 564 -19.38 -15.03 -2.49
CA LEU A 564 -17.94 -14.92 -2.56
C LEU A 564 -17.24 -15.88 -1.58
N THR A 565 -17.17 -17.14 -1.97
CA THR A 565 -16.40 -18.19 -1.31
C THR A 565 -14.97 -18.23 -1.85
N LYS A 566 -14.06 -18.95 -1.18
CA LYS A 566 -12.69 -19.21 -1.70
C LYS A 566 -12.72 -19.90 -3.08
N PRO A 567 -13.53 -20.98 -3.30
CA PRO A 567 -13.67 -21.56 -4.63
C PRO A 567 -14.20 -20.59 -5.69
N LYS A 568 -15.13 -19.69 -5.31
CA LYS A 568 -15.65 -18.69 -6.24
C LYS A 568 -14.60 -17.67 -6.64
N LEU A 569 -13.76 -17.24 -5.72
CA LEU A 569 -12.63 -16.38 -6.04
C LEU A 569 -11.67 -17.07 -7.02
N GLN A 570 -11.35 -18.35 -6.81
CA GLN A 570 -10.50 -19.14 -7.70
C GLN A 570 -11.10 -19.21 -9.12
N GLU A 571 -12.42 -19.49 -9.21
CA GLU A 571 -13.14 -19.48 -10.50
C GLU A 571 -13.02 -18.13 -11.20
N MET A 572 -13.16 -17.02 -10.47
CA MET A 572 -13.08 -15.67 -11.02
C MET A 572 -11.66 -15.30 -11.50
N PHE A 573 -10.62 -15.85 -10.88
CA PHE A 573 -9.25 -15.69 -11.37
C PHE A 573 -9.02 -16.35 -12.74
N GLY A 574 -9.80 -17.37 -13.09
CA GLY A 574 -9.74 -18.05 -14.39
C GLY A 574 -8.33 -18.52 -14.74
N GLU A 575 -7.83 -18.11 -15.90
CA GLU A 575 -6.49 -18.47 -16.40
C GLU A 575 -5.34 -17.89 -15.57
N SER A 576 -5.60 -16.89 -14.70
CA SER A 576 -4.61 -16.29 -13.83
C SER A 576 -4.41 -17.04 -12.51
N TRP A 577 -5.22 -18.09 -12.27
CA TRP A 577 -5.08 -18.92 -11.08
C TRP A 577 -3.91 -19.88 -11.20
N ASP A 578 -3.09 -19.97 -10.14
CA ASP A 578 -2.09 -21.02 -9.98
C ASP A 578 -2.45 -21.86 -8.74
N ASN A 579 -2.38 -23.18 -8.84
CA ASN A 579 -2.65 -24.11 -7.74
C ASN A 579 -1.64 -24.02 -6.57
N LYS A 580 -0.55 -23.28 -6.75
CA LYS A 580 0.40 -22.94 -5.69
C LYS A 580 -0.12 -21.82 -4.79
N PHE A 581 -1.14 -21.07 -5.22
CA PHE A 581 -1.72 -19.99 -4.41
C PHE A 581 -2.55 -20.57 -3.28
N PHE A 582 -2.38 -20.00 -2.11
CA PHE A 582 -3.21 -20.27 -0.94
C PHE A 582 -4.11 -19.08 -0.68
N VAL A 583 -5.36 -19.32 -0.23
CA VAL A 583 -6.33 -18.25 0.00
C VAL A 583 -6.85 -18.30 1.42
N GLU A 584 -6.72 -17.20 2.14
CA GLU A 584 -7.47 -16.94 3.37
C GLU A 584 -8.66 -16.04 3.08
N ARG A 585 -9.75 -16.23 3.86
CA ARG A 585 -10.99 -15.47 3.73
C ARG A 585 -11.54 -15.15 5.11
N VAL A 586 -11.90 -13.88 5.31
CA VAL A 586 -12.61 -13.41 6.51
C VAL A 586 -13.74 -12.45 6.14
N GLU A 587 -14.61 -12.17 7.08
CA GLU A 587 -15.72 -11.23 6.94
C GLU A 587 -15.57 -10.07 7.91
N PHE A 588 -15.99 -8.88 7.49
CA PHE A 588 -16.19 -7.71 8.33
C PHE A 588 -17.67 -7.30 8.26
N PRO A 589 -18.54 -7.94 9.07
CA PRO A 589 -19.99 -7.81 8.92
C PRO A 589 -20.51 -6.38 9.12
N HIS A 590 -19.91 -5.62 10.02
CA HIS A 590 -20.35 -4.26 10.34
C HIS A 590 -20.04 -3.23 9.24
N ILE A 591 -19.10 -3.54 8.36
CA ILE A 591 -18.82 -2.74 7.16
C ILE A 591 -19.25 -3.47 5.87
N MET A 592 -19.93 -4.63 6.01
CA MET A 592 -20.45 -5.46 4.92
C MET A 592 -19.39 -5.83 3.89
N ALA A 593 -18.23 -6.29 4.36
CA ALA A 593 -17.10 -6.64 3.52
C ALA A 593 -16.68 -8.11 3.67
N VAL A 594 -16.34 -8.72 2.53
CA VAL A 594 -15.64 -10.01 2.43
C VAL A 594 -14.21 -9.72 2.00
N HIS A 595 -13.25 -10.23 2.73
CA HIS A 595 -11.84 -9.97 2.50
C HIS A 595 -11.07 -11.26 2.25
N PHE A 596 -10.19 -11.24 1.26
CA PHE A 596 -9.31 -12.33 0.89
C PHE A 596 -7.85 -11.91 0.97
N VAL A 597 -6.99 -12.85 1.33
CA VAL A 597 -5.54 -12.78 1.14
C VAL A 597 -5.15 -13.92 0.21
N VAL A 598 -4.50 -13.58 -0.90
CA VAL A 598 -4.01 -14.55 -1.88
C VAL A 598 -2.49 -14.60 -1.78
N TYR A 599 -2.00 -15.68 -1.19
CA TYR A 599 -0.57 -15.87 -0.93
C TYR A 599 0.16 -16.29 -2.20
N GLY A 600 1.36 -15.74 -2.40
CA GLY A 600 2.26 -16.07 -3.49
C GLY A 600 1.90 -15.46 -4.85
N VAL A 601 0.77 -14.75 -4.96
CA VAL A 601 0.27 -14.23 -6.24
C VAL A 601 1.18 -13.17 -6.88
N LEU A 602 1.96 -12.44 -6.09
CA LEU A 602 2.90 -11.41 -6.56
C LEU A 602 4.35 -11.92 -6.67
N GLY A 603 4.57 -13.20 -6.37
CA GLY A 603 5.91 -13.77 -6.39
C GLY A 603 6.83 -13.09 -5.39
N ARG A 604 7.90 -12.46 -5.87
CA ARG A 604 8.93 -11.79 -5.04
C ARG A 604 8.53 -10.41 -4.51
N GLY A 605 7.25 -10.07 -4.54
CA GLY A 605 6.77 -8.75 -4.15
C GLY A 605 7.05 -7.67 -5.21
N VAL A 606 6.72 -6.44 -4.88
CA VAL A 606 6.66 -5.31 -5.82
C VAL A 606 7.94 -5.10 -6.62
N SER A 607 9.11 -5.20 -5.99
CA SER A 607 10.41 -4.91 -6.61
C SER A 607 10.90 -6.00 -7.57
N GLY A 608 10.33 -7.21 -7.50
CA GLY A 608 10.75 -8.38 -8.27
C GLY A 608 9.61 -9.16 -8.93
N SER A 609 8.39 -8.63 -8.97
CA SER A 609 7.26 -9.31 -9.60
C SER A 609 7.30 -9.21 -11.13
N SER A 610 7.08 -10.33 -11.81
CA SER A 610 6.88 -10.36 -13.27
C SER A 610 5.49 -9.88 -13.67
N ARG A 611 4.54 -9.81 -12.75
CA ARG A 611 3.16 -9.39 -13.05
C ARG A 611 3.10 -7.95 -13.55
N LEU A 612 2.21 -7.70 -14.50
CA LEU A 612 1.94 -6.34 -15.00
C LEU A 612 1.46 -5.43 -13.86
N ASP A 613 0.57 -5.94 -13.01
CA ASP A 613 0.09 -5.27 -11.79
C ASP A 613 0.87 -5.81 -10.56
N SER A 614 2.12 -5.37 -10.43
CA SER A 614 3.01 -5.79 -9.34
C SER A 614 2.56 -5.31 -7.96
N PHE A 615 1.69 -4.29 -7.89
CA PHE A 615 1.09 -3.76 -6.66
C PHE A 615 -0.29 -4.33 -6.36
N ALA A 616 -0.82 -5.22 -7.19
CA ALA A 616 -2.19 -5.74 -7.08
C ALA A 616 -3.28 -4.65 -6.96
N LYS A 617 -3.00 -3.41 -7.34
CA LYS A 617 -3.95 -2.28 -7.18
C LYS A 617 -5.12 -2.34 -8.16
N GLY A 618 -4.93 -2.96 -9.32
CA GLY A 618 -5.97 -3.20 -10.31
C GLY A 618 -6.72 -4.52 -10.13
N MET A 619 -6.26 -5.41 -9.25
CA MET A 619 -6.83 -6.75 -9.10
C MET A 619 -8.30 -6.73 -8.64
N GLY A 620 -8.64 -5.86 -7.70
CA GLY A 620 -10.03 -5.66 -7.26
C GLY A 620 -10.93 -5.13 -8.37
N ASP A 621 -10.45 -4.18 -9.16
CA ASP A 621 -11.21 -3.63 -10.29
C ASP A 621 -11.36 -4.64 -11.43
N TRP A 622 -10.31 -5.45 -11.72
CA TRP A 622 -10.44 -6.56 -12.66
C TRP A 622 -11.51 -7.56 -12.21
N LEU A 623 -11.47 -8.02 -10.95
CA LEU A 623 -12.45 -8.99 -10.45
C LEU A 623 -13.87 -8.42 -10.39
N ARG A 624 -14.03 -7.12 -10.19
CA ARG A 624 -15.34 -6.45 -10.32
C ARG A 624 -15.87 -6.42 -11.74
N ASP A 625 -15.00 -6.48 -12.75
CA ASP A 625 -15.39 -6.50 -14.16
C ASP A 625 -15.77 -7.90 -14.65
N VAL A 626 -15.51 -8.95 -13.86
CA VAL A 626 -15.94 -10.32 -14.17
C VAL A 626 -17.46 -10.40 -14.11
N GLU A 627 -18.07 -10.96 -15.17
CA GLU A 627 -19.50 -11.25 -15.20
C GLU A 627 -19.83 -12.47 -14.36
N VAL A 628 -20.81 -12.29 -13.48
CA VAL A 628 -21.30 -13.32 -12.56
C VAL A 628 -22.83 -13.36 -12.56
N ASP A 629 -23.41 -14.38 -11.93
CA ASP A 629 -24.86 -14.49 -11.77
C ASP A 629 -25.34 -13.59 -10.62
N VAL A 630 -25.86 -12.41 -10.97
CA VAL A 630 -26.33 -11.39 -10.02
C VAL A 630 -27.87 -11.43 -9.94
N PRO A 631 -28.47 -11.41 -8.74
CA PRO A 631 -29.93 -11.26 -8.60
C PRO A 631 -30.43 -10.01 -9.31
N VAL A 632 -31.41 -10.19 -10.21
CA VAL A 632 -31.96 -9.10 -11.06
C VAL A 632 -32.41 -7.91 -10.23
N ARG A 633 -33.05 -8.14 -9.09
CA ARG A 633 -33.56 -7.09 -8.20
C ARG A 633 -32.48 -6.14 -7.66
N PHE A 634 -31.21 -6.63 -7.52
CA PHE A 634 -30.11 -5.78 -7.08
C PHE A 634 -29.65 -4.80 -8.16
N ILE A 635 -29.74 -5.19 -9.43
CA ILE A 635 -29.37 -4.34 -10.56
C ILE A 635 -30.48 -3.34 -10.88
N GLU A 636 -31.73 -3.81 -11.01
CA GLU A 636 -32.86 -2.95 -11.34
C GLU A 636 -33.07 -1.82 -10.32
N GLY A 637 -32.88 -2.12 -9.04
CA GLY A 637 -32.96 -1.13 -7.97
C GLY A 637 -31.91 -0.02 -8.09
N ARG A 638 -30.69 -0.35 -8.50
CA ARG A 638 -29.60 0.63 -8.74
C ARG A 638 -29.84 1.43 -10.03
N GLN A 639 -30.24 0.79 -11.11
CA GLN A 639 -30.54 1.46 -12.37
C GLN A 639 -31.65 2.50 -12.24
N ARG A 640 -32.71 2.23 -11.48
CA ARG A 640 -33.80 3.20 -11.23
C ARG A 640 -33.30 4.45 -10.49
N LYS A 641 -32.30 4.33 -9.61
CA LYS A 641 -31.66 5.48 -8.97
C LYS A 641 -30.73 6.23 -9.92
N ALA A 642 -29.95 5.50 -10.72
CA ALA A 642 -29.05 6.09 -11.72
C ALA A 642 -29.80 6.88 -12.80
N GLN A 643 -31.01 6.47 -13.17
CA GLN A 643 -31.88 7.21 -14.12
C GLN A 643 -32.38 8.55 -13.55
N GLY A 644 -32.46 8.72 -12.25
CA GLY A 644 -32.72 10.01 -11.59
C GLY A 644 -31.47 10.88 -11.37
N GLY A 645 -30.29 10.36 -11.62
CA GLY A 645 -28.99 11.02 -11.48
C GLY A 645 -28.27 11.22 -12.84
N ARG A 646 -27.07 11.78 -12.80
CA ARG A 646 -26.25 12.17 -13.96
C ARG A 646 -25.93 11.04 -14.97
N TYR A 647 -26.12 9.76 -14.62
CA TYR A 647 -25.92 8.59 -15.49
C TYR A 647 -26.89 8.50 -16.69
N ALA A 648 -28.05 9.13 -16.63
CA ALA A 648 -28.97 9.19 -17.76
C ALA A 648 -28.40 9.92 -18.99
N LYS A 649 -27.27 10.59 -18.86
CA LYS A 649 -26.60 11.33 -19.96
C LYS A 649 -25.47 10.59 -20.66
N SER A 650 -24.99 9.45 -20.13
CA SER A 650 -23.86 8.73 -20.74
C SER A 650 -24.26 7.67 -21.79
N ALA A 651 -25.55 7.34 -21.89
CA ALA A 651 -26.05 6.44 -22.95
C ALA A 651 -26.12 7.11 -24.35
N ASP A 652 -26.07 8.44 -24.41
CA ASP A 652 -25.98 9.19 -25.66
C ASP A 652 -24.66 9.95 -25.76
N GLY A 653 -23.71 9.37 -26.48
CA GLY A 653 -22.70 10.13 -27.18
C GLY A 653 -21.35 10.28 -26.49
N HIS A 654 -20.59 9.21 -26.29
CA HIS A 654 -19.15 9.33 -26.40
C HIS A 654 -18.75 9.55 -27.87
N LYS A 655 -18.76 10.78 -28.30
CA LYS A 655 -17.86 11.23 -29.35
C LYS A 655 -16.49 11.44 -28.69
N LEU A 656 -15.61 10.47 -28.85
CA LEU A 656 -14.18 10.66 -28.76
C LEU A 656 -13.69 11.25 -30.07
#